data_59c7ca5ee4c275ac836632c31d425af6
#
_entry.id   59c7ca5ee4c275ac836632c31d425af6
#
_cell.length_a   1.000
_cell.length_b   1.000
_cell.length_c   1.000
_cell.angle_alpha   90.00
_cell.angle_beta   90.00
_cell.angle_gamma   90.00
#
_symmetry.space_group_name_H-M   'P 1'
#
loop_
_entity.id
_entity.type
_entity.pdbx_description
1 polymer ?
#
loop_
_entity_poly.entity_id
_entity_poly.type
_entity_poly.pdbx_seq_one_letter_code
_entity_poly.pdbx_strand_id
1 'polypeptide(L)'
;MHEFLEFTVIGIVLGAAYAVAASGLVVTYATSGIFNIAHGAIGMFMAFVYWQLSVGWHMNTGLAFVLTVFVLAPLLGALVERGVIQWMDPRNVATALAVTVGLTLLFFGLVNSYIWPPTARVVPQFFGFSGFTFLGVKITWEEVITVGAAVAIAVGLRLFLYKTRTGIAMRGVVDNRSLIGLFGGRSTRLSTLSWSIGASLASVAGILVAPRLQLQPLILTLLVIDAYAAAVIGRLRSLPMTFLGALVVGLASSYAVGYVPSTGFWSSTPVQGTLTLSVPTVILFIALLTLPMDRIRSGSPQRHVPLAPASFLRSLQGGVLLVVGVVLAVSFMDPGNVVKLGIGLAFGLVCLSLVPLTGWGGYVSICQLSFAGLGCYAMYKFGAGGSLLGLLMAAVIAGGVGAVISLPALRLRGLYLALLTMAFASLMDNAFFPWSSVFGFDGSVPIHRPDLFGLNVSSDRAFTIFLGVVFALFSIALLALRRGPFGRVLVAAKDSEAACATLGLSLTTTKLAVFTLSAAMAGIAGALFGAAQAVAGGTDFEMFESLLILAVVAIGGASVCSGALAGGLAVGFVPGNAQDVFIGAGTVALAFYPDGVLPLAYSRVNRWWSGLLVPRDAPDPAAVEERPGRLAGTRAA
;
A
#
# COMPACT_ATOMS: atom_id res chain seq x y z
N MET A 1 23.58 -8.85 -33.40
CA MET A 1 22.53 -8.01 -33.98
C MET A 1 21.16 -8.64 -33.86
N HIS A 2 21.03 -9.94 -34.11
CA HIS A 2 19.75 -10.67 -33.99
C HIS A 2 19.19 -10.63 -32.56
N GLU A 3 19.96 -10.99 -31.54
CA GLU A 3 19.57 -10.93 -30.13
C GLU A 3 19.17 -9.51 -29.68
N PHE A 4 19.91 -8.48 -30.13
CA PHE A 4 19.54 -7.10 -29.83
C PHE A 4 18.17 -6.72 -30.35
N LEU A 5 17.84 -7.13 -31.60
CA LEU A 5 16.53 -6.88 -32.19
C LEU A 5 15.43 -7.65 -31.46
N GLU A 6 15.70 -8.89 -31.08
CA GLU A 6 14.75 -9.73 -30.32
C GLU A 6 14.39 -9.08 -28.98
N PHE A 7 15.38 -8.73 -28.16
CA PHE A 7 15.13 -8.04 -26.88
C PHE A 7 14.52 -6.64 -27.08
N THR A 8 14.83 -5.96 -28.18
CA THR A 8 14.18 -4.68 -28.50
C THR A 8 12.68 -4.87 -28.77
N VAL A 9 12.30 -5.87 -29.56
CA VAL A 9 10.89 -6.17 -29.84
C VAL A 9 10.16 -6.56 -28.55
N ILE A 10 10.70 -7.46 -27.76
CA ILE A 10 10.13 -7.86 -26.47
C ILE A 10 9.96 -6.63 -25.55
N GLY A 11 10.97 -5.76 -25.48
CA GLY A 11 10.93 -4.55 -24.66
C GLY A 11 9.88 -3.54 -25.10
N ILE A 12 9.69 -3.38 -26.41
CA ILE A 12 8.63 -2.52 -26.98
C ILE A 12 7.24 -3.07 -26.61
N VAL A 13 7.05 -4.39 -26.71
CA VAL A 13 5.77 -5.03 -26.39
C VAL A 13 5.45 -4.93 -24.89
N LEU A 14 6.43 -5.18 -24.02
CA LEU A 14 6.28 -4.98 -22.57
C LEU A 14 5.98 -3.52 -22.26
N GLY A 15 6.75 -2.60 -22.83
CA GLY A 15 6.52 -1.16 -22.68
C GLY A 15 5.13 -0.72 -23.15
N ALA A 16 4.62 -1.32 -24.23
CA ALA A 16 3.27 -1.06 -24.73
C ALA A 16 2.20 -1.49 -23.71
N ALA A 17 2.33 -2.66 -23.11
CA ALA A 17 1.42 -3.14 -22.06
C ALA A 17 1.45 -2.24 -20.81
N TYR A 18 2.66 -1.86 -20.37
CA TYR A 18 2.83 -0.93 -19.24
C TYR A 18 2.26 0.46 -19.54
N ALA A 19 2.38 0.93 -20.79
CA ALA A 19 1.82 2.21 -21.21
C ALA A 19 0.29 2.23 -21.13
N VAL A 20 -0.37 1.14 -21.54
CA VAL A 20 -1.83 1.01 -21.43
C VAL A 20 -2.24 1.06 -19.97
N ALA A 21 -1.63 0.27 -19.09
CA ALA A 21 -1.92 0.27 -17.66
C ALA A 21 -1.67 1.65 -17.03
N ALA A 22 -0.48 2.24 -17.27
CA ALA A 22 -0.10 3.54 -16.73
C ALA A 22 -1.01 4.68 -17.21
N SER A 23 -1.50 4.62 -18.46
CA SER A 23 -2.41 5.65 -19.00
C SER A 23 -3.74 5.69 -18.26
N GLY A 24 -4.30 4.53 -17.89
CA GLY A 24 -5.49 4.43 -17.06
C GLY A 24 -5.30 5.05 -15.67
N LEU A 25 -4.16 4.76 -15.05
CA LEU A 25 -3.79 5.35 -13.77
C LEU A 25 -3.65 6.88 -13.84
N VAL A 26 -2.98 7.39 -14.86
CA VAL A 26 -2.80 8.85 -15.07
C VAL A 26 -4.13 9.54 -15.28
N VAL A 27 -5.04 8.97 -16.09
CA VAL A 27 -6.38 9.53 -16.33
C VAL A 27 -7.20 9.57 -15.05
N THR A 28 -7.20 8.52 -14.24
CA THR A 28 -7.95 8.50 -12.96
C THR A 28 -7.38 9.47 -11.96
N TYR A 29 -6.06 9.49 -11.76
CA TYR A 29 -5.39 10.41 -10.84
C TYR A 29 -5.56 11.87 -11.25
N ALA A 30 -5.37 12.18 -12.53
CA ALA A 30 -5.48 13.53 -13.05
C ALA A 30 -6.87 14.15 -12.84
N THR A 31 -7.95 13.37 -12.79
CA THR A 31 -9.32 13.87 -12.62
C THR A 31 -9.85 13.81 -11.20
N SER A 32 -9.54 12.74 -10.45
CA SER A 32 -10.04 12.54 -9.08
C SER A 32 -9.11 13.11 -8.01
N GLY A 33 -7.81 13.21 -8.30
CA GLY A 33 -6.77 13.49 -7.30
C GLY A 33 -6.48 12.31 -6.38
N ILE A 34 -7.12 11.16 -6.60
CA ILE A 34 -6.96 9.94 -5.81
C ILE A 34 -6.12 8.94 -6.60
N PHE A 35 -5.03 8.50 -5.99
CA PHE A 35 -4.16 7.49 -6.59
C PHE A 35 -4.77 6.10 -6.39
N ASN A 36 -4.95 5.38 -7.49
CA ASN A 36 -5.61 4.08 -7.49
C ASN A 36 -4.60 2.94 -7.37
N ILE A 37 -4.30 2.50 -6.14
CA ILE A 37 -3.46 1.30 -5.91
C ILE A 37 -4.19 0.05 -6.42
N ALA A 38 -5.52 0.02 -6.38
CA ALA A 38 -6.32 -1.10 -6.88
C ALA A 38 -6.34 -1.25 -8.42
N HIS A 39 -5.61 -0.40 -9.16
CA HIS A 39 -5.63 -0.43 -10.63
C HIS A 39 -5.19 -1.80 -11.18
N GLY A 40 -4.15 -2.41 -10.61
CA GLY A 40 -3.70 -3.76 -10.95
C GLY A 40 -4.72 -4.84 -10.59
N ALA A 41 -5.31 -4.75 -9.40
CA ALA A 41 -6.34 -5.69 -8.97
C ALA A 41 -7.62 -5.60 -9.81
N ILE A 42 -8.00 -4.40 -10.28
CA ILE A 42 -9.10 -4.23 -11.25
C ILE A 42 -8.74 -4.90 -12.59
N GLY A 43 -7.51 -4.71 -13.09
CA GLY A 43 -7.04 -5.37 -14.31
C GLY A 43 -7.02 -6.89 -14.18
N MET A 44 -6.51 -7.40 -13.08
CA MET A 44 -6.51 -8.81 -12.71
C MET A 44 -7.95 -9.36 -12.67
N PHE A 45 -8.85 -8.74 -11.91
CA PHE A 45 -10.24 -9.17 -11.78
C PHE A 45 -10.93 -9.23 -13.15
N MET A 46 -10.74 -8.23 -14.01
CA MET A 46 -11.32 -8.21 -15.36
C MET A 46 -10.67 -9.25 -16.30
N ALA A 47 -9.40 -9.59 -16.11
CA ALA A 47 -8.77 -10.69 -16.85
C ALA A 47 -9.39 -12.06 -16.48
N PHE A 48 -9.71 -12.27 -15.21
CA PHE A 48 -10.45 -13.46 -14.75
C PHE A 48 -11.88 -13.49 -15.29
N VAL A 49 -12.59 -12.36 -15.31
CA VAL A 49 -13.92 -12.24 -15.93
C VAL A 49 -13.84 -12.57 -17.41
N TYR A 50 -12.86 -12.04 -18.13
CA TYR A 50 -12.65 -12.37 -19.55
C TYR A 50 -12.39 -13.86 -19.75
N TRP A 51 -11.53 -14.47 -18.93
CA TRP A 51 -11.28 -15.91 -18.96
C TRP A 51 -12.56 -16.72 -18.75
N GLN A 52 -13.38 -16.33 -17.77
CA GLN A 52 -14.66 -16.99 -17.49
C GLN A 52 -15.62 -16.95 -18.67
N LEU A 53 -15.70 -15.79 -19.34
CA LEU A 53 -16.58 -15.63 -20.52
C LEU A 53 -16.05 -16.43 -21.70
N SER A 54 -14.75 -16.32 -22.02
CA SER A 54 -14.16 -16.90 -23.23
C SER A 54 -13.88 -18.40 -23.10
N VAL A 55 -13.31 -18.82 -21.96
CA VAL A 55 -12.92 -20.23 -21.73
C VAL A 55 -13.97 -20.97 -20.92
N GLY A 56 -14.43 -20.38 -19.80
CA GLY A 56 -15.40 -21.04 -18.90
C GLY A 56 -16.78 -21.20 -19.54
N TRP A 57 -17.27 -20.20 -20.26
CA TRP A 57 -18.59 -20.22 -20.91
C TRP A 57 -18.52 -20.38 -22.45
N HIS A 58 -17.33 -20.63 -22.99
CA HIS A 58 -17.11 -20.86 -24.42
C HIS A 58 -17.67 -19.76 -25.34
N MET A 59 -17.71 -18.51 -24.83
CA MET A 59 -18.13 -17.36 -25.63
C MET A 59 -17.07 -17.03 -26.69
N ASN A 60 -17.51 -16.50 -27.82
CA ASN A 60 -16.58 -16.00 -28.84
C ASN A 60 -15.58 -15.01 -28.21
N THR A 61 -14.29 -15.25 -28.43
CA THR A 61 -13.16 -14.49 -27.83
C THR A 61 -13.26 -12.98 -28.07
N GLY A 62 -13.62 -12.56 -29.29
CA GLY A 62 -13.81 -11.15 -29.62
C GLY A 62 -15.00 -10.53 -28.88
N LEU A 63 -16.13 -11.26 -28.80
CA LEU A 63 -17.31 -10.80 -28.05
C LEU A 63 -17.02 -10.71 -26.55
N ALA A 64 -16.34 -11.72 -25.99
CA ALA A 64 -15.92 -11.71 -24.59
C ALA A 64 -15.01 -10.51 -24.29
N PHE A 65 -14.07 -10.20 -25.19
CA PHE A 65 -13.20 -9.03 -25.08
C PHE A 65 -13.99 -7.72 -25.08
N VAL A 66 -14.85 -7.54 -26.07
CA VAL A 66 -15.68 -6.31 -26.21
C VAL A 66 -16.59 -6.13 -24.99
N LEU A 67 -17.25 -7.19 -24.54
CA LEU A 67 -18.14 -7.15 -23.37
C LEU A 67 -17.35 -6.80 -22.10
N THR A 68 -16.20 -7.42 -21.89
CA THR A 68 -15.38 -7.17 -20.68
C THR A 68 -14.84 -5.74 -20.67
N VAL A 69 -14.25 -5.28 -21.78
CA VAL A 69 -13.53 -3.99 -21.84
C VAL A 69 -14.47 -2.79 -21.93
N PHE A 70 -15.56 -2.91 -22.74
CA PHE A 70 -16.42 -1.75 -23.04
C PHE A 70 -17.73 -1.73 -22.23
N VAL A 71 -18.09 -2.82 -21.54
CA VAL A 71 -19.31 -2.87 -20.73
C VAL A 71 -19.01 -3.14 -19.27
N LEU A 72 -18.38 -4.29 -18.95
CA LEU A 72 -18.19 -4.72 -17.57
C LEU A 72 -17.14 -3.89 -16.82
N ALA A 73 -16.00 -3.61 -17.45
CA ALA A 73 -14.95 -2.80 -16.82
C ALA A 73 -15.39 -1.34 -16.57
N PRO A 74 -16.01 -0.61 -17.52
CA PRO A 74 -16.57 0.72 -17.25
C PRO A 74 -17.63 0.71 -16.15
N LEU A 75 -18.49 -0.32 -16.12
CA LEU A 75 -19.50 -0.47 -15.08
C LEU A 75 -18.85 -0.66 -13.70
N LEU A 76 -17.83 -1.52 -13.61
CA LEU A 76 -17.07 -1.72 -12.37
C LEU A 76 -16.40 -0.41 -11.92
N GLY A 77 -15.74 0.31 -12.82
CA GLY A 77 -15.13 1.61 -12.53
C GLY A 77 -16.16 2.64 -12.02
N ALA A 78 -17.35 2.68 -12.64
CA ALA A 78 -18.44 3.53 -12.19
C ALA A 78 -19.00 3.11 -10.82
N LEU A 79 -19.09 1.81 -10.54
CA LEU A 79 -19.52 1.28 -9.25
C LEU A 79 -18.51 1.63 -8.13
N VAL A 80 -17.23 1.43 -8.38
CA VAL A 80 -16.17 1.80 -7.42
C VAL A 80 -16.18 3.30 -7.15
N GLU A 81 -16.31 4.13 -8.17
CA GLU A 81 -16.34 5.58 -7.98
C GLU A 81 -17.57 6.02 -7.19
N ARG A 82 -18.77 5.58 -7.59
CA ARG A 82 -20.02 5.99 -6.93
C ARG A 82 -20.21 5.35 -5.55
N GLY A 83 -19.77 4.11 -5.39
CA GLY A 83 -19.91 3.39 -4.13
C GLY A 83 -18.90 3.82 -3.07
N VAL A 84 -17.70 4.21 -3.48
CA VAL A 84 -16.58 4.40 -2.56
C VAL A 84 -15.90 5.76 -2.76
N ILE A 85 -15.35 6.02 -3.95
CA ILE A 85 -14.41 7.11 -4.19
C ILE A 85 -15.04 8.50 -4.03
N GLN A 86 -16.28 8.69 -4.47
CA GLN A 86 -16.97 9.98 -4.37
C GLN A 86 -17.13 10.49 -2.94
N TRP A 87 -17.11 9.59 -1.93
CA TRP A 87 -17.27 9.90 -0.52
C TRP A 87 -15.97 10.31 0.17
N MET A 88 -14.85 10.17 -0.52
CA MET A 88 -13.52 10.43 0.02
C MET A 88 -13.11 11.89 -0.20
N ASP A 89 -12.37 12.44 0.76
CA ASP A 89 -11.66 13.71 0.56
C ASP A 89 -10.29 13.44 -0.09
N PRO A 90 -10.05 13.92 -1.31
CA PRO A 90 -8.74 13.75 -1.98
C PRO A 90 -7.56 14.37 -1.22
N ARG A 91 -7.83 15.25 -0.26
CA ARG A 91 -6.80 15.89 0.58
C ARG A 91 -6.27 14.95 1.65
N ASN A 92 -7.07 13.98 2.09
CA ASN A 92 -6.64 12.95 3.03
C ASN A 92 -5.97 11.80 2.29
N VAL A 93 -4.70 12.00 1.94
CA VAL A 93 -3.93 11.02 1.16
C VAL A 93 -3.82 9.67 1.88
N ALA A 94 -3.68 9.67 3.21
CA ALA A 94 -3.54 8.43 3.98
C ALA A 94 -4.81 7.57 3.90
N THR A 95 -5.99 8.16 4.10
CA THR A 95 -7.27 7.45 3.95
C THR A 95 -7.50 7.02 2.50
N ALA A 96 -7.17 7.89 1.53
CA ALA A 96 -7.32 7.57 0.11
C ALA A 96 -6.48 6.37 -0.30
N LEU A 97 -5.21 6.33 0.12
CA LEU A 97 -4.34 5.18 -0.14
C LEU A 97 -4.83 3.92 0.60
N ALA A 98 -5.22 4.03 1.87
CA ALA A 98 -5.75 2.89 2.62
C ALA A 98 -6.98 2.29 1.92
N VAL A 99 -7.95 3.11 1.49
CA VAL A 99 -9.16 2.62 0.81
C VAL A 99 -8.84 1.96 -0.53
N THR A 100 -7.91 2.51 -1.32
CA THR A 100 -7.52 1.87 -2.59
C THR A 100 -6.72 0.59 -2.35
N VAL A 101 -5.93 0.50 -1.29
CA VAL A 101 -5.34 -0.77 -0.81
C VAL A 101 -6.43 -1.75 -0.40
N GLY A 102 -7.45 -1.30 0.34
CA GLY A 102 -8.60 -2.14 0.69
C GLY A 102 -9.33 -2.70 -0.53
N LEU A 103 -9.50 -1.90 -1.59
CA LEU A 103 -10.04 -2.38 -2.85
C LEU A 103 -9.13 -3.43 -3.52
N THR A 104 -7.79 -3.26 -3.43
CA THR A 104 -6.83 -4.27 -3.92
C THR A 104 -7.03 -5.59 -3.21
N LEU A 105 -7.04 -5.59 -1.87
CA LEU A 105 -7.24 -6.78 -1.05
C LEU A 105 -8.61 -7.42 -1.30
N LEU A 106 -9.67 -6.60 -1.42
CA LEU A 106 -11.02 -7.07 -1.69
C LEU A 106 -11.10 -7.83 -3.02
N PHE A 107 -10.62 -7.22 -4.12
CA PHE A 107 -10.63 -7.89 -5.43
C PHE A 107 -9.73 -9.12 -5.46
N PHE A 108 -8.55 -9.03 -4.86
CA PHE A 108 -7.63 -10.16 -4.74
C PHE A 108 -8.26 -11.31 -3.96
N GLY A 109 -8.80 -11.05 -2.77
CA GLY A 109 -9.43 -12.05 -1.94
C GLY A 109 -10.68 -12.66 -2.57
N LEU A 110 -11.51 -11.86 -3.26
CA LEU A 110 -12.67 -12.38 -4.01
C LEU A 110 -12.25 -13.37 -5.09
N VAL A 111 -11.20 -13.05 -5.85
CA VAL A 111 -10.68 -13.94 -6.90
C VAL A 111 -10.04 -15.17 -6.31
N ASN A 112 -9.14 -15.02 -5.35
CA ASN A 112 -8.30 -16.09 -4.85
C ASN A 112 -9.08 -17.10 -3.96
N SER A 113 -10.08 -16.61 -3.23
CA SER A 113 -10.71 -17.42 -2.18
C SER A 113 -12.15 -17.84 -2.46
N TYR A 114 -12.91 -17.05 -3.25
CA TYR A 114 -14.36 -17.26 -3.37
C TYR A 114 -14.84 -17.55 -4.79
N ILE A 115 -14.44 -16.74 -5.78
CA ILE A 115 -15.00 -16.82 -7.12
C ILE A 115 -14.26 -17.87 -7.95
N TRP A 116 -12.92 -17.83 -7.90
CA TRP A 116 -12.06 -18.73 -8.68
C TRP A 116 -11.02 -19.40 -7.76
N PRO A 117 -11.30 -20.59 -7.20
CA PRO A 117 -10.35 -21.31 -6.36
C PRO A 117 -8.97 -21.45 -7.01
N PRO A 118 -7.88 -21.53 -6.24
CA PRO A 118 -6.51 -21.52 -6.76
C PRO A 118 -6.21 -22.78 -7.59
N THR A 119 -6.39 -22.66 -8.90
CA THR A 119 -6.03 -23.68 -9.90
C THR A 119 -5.29 -23.00 -11.03
N ALA A 120 -4.35 -23.72 -11.64
CA ALA A 120 -3.63 -23.17 -12.81
C ALA A 120 -4.62 -22.92 -13.95
N ARG A 121 -4.70 -21.70 -14.42
CA ARG A 121 -5.56 -21.28 -15.53
C ARG A 121 -4.70 -20.67 -16.62
N VAL A 122 -4.97 -21.07 -17.84
CA VAL A 122 -4.28 -20.54 -19.01
C VAL A 122 -5.30 -19.75 -19.84
N VAL A 123 -4.92 -18.54 -20.22
CA VAL A 123 -5.63 -17.78 -21.23
C VAL A 123 -5.03 -18.15 -22.58
N PRO A 124 -5.83 -18.68 -23.52
CA PRO A 124 -5.32 -18.97 -24.84
C PRO A 124 -4.85 -17.69 -25.53
N GLN A 125 -3.73 -17.78 -26.25
CA GLN A 125 -3.28 -16.68 -27.08
C GLN A 125 -4.30 -16.42 -28.19
N PHE A 126 -4.59 -15.15 -28.50
CA PHE A 126 -5.63 -14.75 -29.47
C PHE A 126 -5.44 -15.36 -30.86
N PHE A 127 -4.18 -15.51 -31.29
CA PHE A 127 -3.81 -16.02 -32.62
C PHE A 127 -2.79 -17.15 -32.53
N GLY A 128 -2.65 -17.78 -31.36
CA GLY A 128 -1.60 -18.78 -31.11
C GLY A 128 -0.20 -18.20 -31.36
N PHE A 129 0.71 -19.04 -31.79
CA PHE A 129 2.09 -18.62 -32.14
C PHE A 129 2.24 -18.17 -33.60
N SER A 130 1.15 -17.86 -34.30
CA SER A 130 1.19 -17.36 -35.67
C SER A 130 1.74 -15.93 -35.71
N GLY A 131 2.51 -15.63 -36.74
CA GLY A 131 3.18 -14.35 -36.90
C GLY A 131 4.02 -14.31 -38.17
N PHE A 132 4.84 -13.29 -38.32
CA PHE A 132 5.78 -13.12 -39.43
C PHE A 132 7.20 -12.91 -38.89
N THR A 133 8.17 -13.16 -39.76
CA THR A 133 9.59 -12.97 -39.41
C THR A 133 10.07 -11.65 -39.99
N PHE A 134 10.56 -10.75 -39.16
CA PHE A 134 11.13 -9.47 -39.58
C PHE A 134 12.59 -9.41 -39.12
N LEU A 135 13.53 -9.22 -40.04
CA LEU A 135 14.98 -9.21 -39.79
C LEU A 135 15.48 -10.42 -38.97
N GLY A 136 14.88 -11.60 -39.19
CA GLY A 136 15.21 -12.83 -38.50
C GLY A 136 14.49 -13.03 -37.17
N VAL A 137 13.84 -12.02 -36.60
CA VAL A 137 13.05 -12.10 -35.37
C VAL A 137 11.61 -12.47 -35.71
N LYS A 138 11.06 -13.47 -35.02
CA LYS A 138 9.65 -13.86 -35.15
C LYS A 138 8.79 -12.92 -34.31
N ILE A 139 7.90 -12.19 -34.97
CA ILE A 139 6.93 -11.28 -34.34
C ILE A 139 5.55 -11.95 -34.42
N THR A 140 4.91 -12.17 -33.28
CA THR A 140 3.57 -12.76 -33.21
C THR A 140 2.49 -11.70 -33.44
N TRP A 141 1.32 -12.11 -33.96
CA TRP A 141 0.20 -11.20 -34.13
C TRP A 141 -0.29 -10.59 -32.81
N GLU A 142 -0.15 -11.31 -31.71
CA GLU A 142 -0.46 -10.81 -30.36
C GLU A 142 0.43 -9.62 -29.97
N GLU A 143 1.72 -9.66 -30.32
CA GLU A 143 2.66 -8.55 -30.11
C GLU A 143 2.30 -7.33 -30.93
N VAL A 144 1.96 -7.53 -32.19
CA VAL A 144 1.50 -6.45 -33.08
C VAL A 144 0.24 -5.80 -32.54
N ILE A 145 -0.73 -6.61 -32.09
CA ILE A 145 -1.98 -6.12 -31.50
C ILE A 145 -1.72 -5.35 -30.21
N THR A 146 -0.82 -5.82 -29.35
CA THR A 146 -0.47 -5.14 -28.08
C THR A 146 0.11 -3.75 -28.35
N VAL A 147 1.07 -3.65 -29.27
CA VAL A 147 1.65 -2.36 -29.67
C VAL A 147 0.62 -1.49 -30.39
N GLY A 148 -0.15 -2.06 -31.32
CA GLY A 148 -1.22 -1.37 -32.03
C GLY A 148 -2.30 -0.81 -31.08
N ALA A 149 -2.71 -1.61 -30.07
CA ALA A 149 -3.65 -1.17 -29.03
C ALA A 149 -3.08 -0.01 -28.21
N ALA A 150 -1.81 -0.09 -27.80
CA ALA A 150 -1.16 0.99 -27.05
C ALA A 150 -1.12 2.29 -27.86
N VAL A 151 -0.76 2.23 -29.15
CA VAL A 151 -0.75 3.40 -30.04
C VAL A 151 -2.18 3.94 -30.23
N ALA A 152 -3.16 3.07 -30.48
CA ALA A 152 -4.56 3.47 -30.64
C ALA A 152 -5.10 4.15 -29.38
N ILE A 153 -4.78 3.61 -28.19
CA ILE A 153 -5.14 4.19 -26.89
C ILE A 153 -4.43 5.54 -26.68
N ALA A 154 -3.14 5.65 -27.01
CA ALA A 154 -2.41 6.91 -26.90
C ALA A 154 -3.04 8.02 -27.75
N VAL A 155 -3.31 7.71 -29.01
CA VAL A 155 -3.95 8.65 -29.95
C VAL A 155 -5.39 8.95 -29.50
N GLY A 156 -6.18 7.92 -29.19
CA GLY A 156 -7.56 8.06 -28.74
C GLY A 156 -7.71 8.91 -27.48
N LEU A 157 -6.89 8.66 -26.44
CA LEU A 157 -6.86 9.45 -25.20
C LEU A 157 -6.43 10.90 -25.47
N ARG A 158 -5.42 11.10 -26.32
CA ARG A 158 -4.98 12.45 -26.71
C ARG A 158 -6.11 13.21 -27.42
N LEU A 159 -6.77 12.60 -28.40
CA LEU A 159 -7.91 13.22 -29.10
C LEU A 159 -9.06 13.48 -28.13
N PHE A 160 -9.40 12.50 -27.29
CA PHE A 160 -10.46 12.65 -26.29
C PHE A 160 -10.19 13.80 -25.34
N LEU A 161 -9.02 13.83 -24.69
CA LEU A 161 -8.69 14.83 -23.66
C LEU A 161 -8.48 16.25 -24.23
N TYR A 162 -8.05 16.39 -25.49
CA TYR A 162 -7.71 17.70 -26.05
C TYR A 162 -8.73 18.24 -27.05
N LYS A 163 -9.55 17.38 -27.65
CA LYS A 163 -10.50 17.79 -28.70
C LYS A 163 -11.97 17.71 -28.27
N THR A 164 -12.31 16.99 -27.18
CA THR A 164 -13.69 16.89 -26.71
C THR A 164 -13.98 17.85 -25.55
N ARG A 165 -15.23 18.33 -25.46
CA ARG A 165 -15.69 19.19 -24.35
C ARG A 165 -15.53 18.48 -23.00
N THR A 166 -15.85 17.20 -22.93
CA THR A 166 -15.71 16.36 -21.72
C THR A 166 -14.25 16.22 -21.30
N GLY A 167 -13.34 15.94 -22.24
CA GLY A 167 -11.91 15.82 -21.95
C GLY A 167 -11.29 17.14 -21.49
N ILE A 168 -11.69 18.28 -22.08
CA ILE A 168 -11.26 19.61 -21.62
C ILE A 168 -11.76 19.87 -20.21
N ALA A 169 -13.02 19.54 -19.91
CA ALA A 169 -13.58 19.66 -18.56
C ALA A 169 -12.86 18.75 -17.55
N MET A 170 -12.51 17.51 -17.92
CA MET A 170 -11.71 16.61 -17.07
C MET A 170 -10.36 17.21 -16.70
N ARG A 171 -9.67 17.85 -17.64
CA ARG A 171 -8.40 18.55 -17.36
C ARG A 171 -8.60 19.77 -16.46
N GLY A 172 -9.69 20.53 -16.66
CA GLY A 172 -10.00 21.68 -15.82
C GLY A 172 -10.32 21.30 -14.35
N VAL A 173 -10.90 20.12 -14.11
CA VAL A 173 -11.14 19.62 -12.74
C VAL A 173 -9.84 19.41 -11.96
N VAL A 174 -8.75 19.05 -12.65
CA VAL A 174 -7.41 18.89 -12.05
C VAL A 174 -6.90 20.21 -11.46
N ASP A 175 -7.10 21.30 -12.20
CA ASP A 175 -6.60 22.61 -11.78
C ASP A 175 -7.47 23.20 -10.67
N ASN A 176 -8.79 23.17 -10.84
CA ASN A 176 -9.71 23.69 -9.81
C ASN A 176 -11.10 23.05 -9.92
N ARG A 177 -11.37 22.09 -9.03
CA ARG A 177 -12.64 21.35 -8.96
C ARG A 177 -13.85 22.26 -8.65
N SER A 178 -13.68 23.26 -7.78
CA SER A 178 -14.75 24.18 -7.40
C SER A 178 -15.07 25.15 -8.53
N LEU A 179 -14.06 25.62 -9.25
CA LEU A 179 -14.23 26.54 -10.37
C LEU A 179 -15.03 25.88 -11.50
N ILE A 180 -14.76 24.63 -11.84
CA ILE A 180 -15.52 23.88 -12.84
C ILE A 180 -16.99 23.76 -12.45
N GLY A 181 -17.30 23.65 -11.14
CA GLY A 181 -18.67 23.65 -10.64
C GLY A 181 -19.41 24.96 -10.95
N LEU A 182 -18.73 26.09 -10.84
CA LEU A 182 -19.30 27.42 -11.17
C LEU A 182 -19.60 27.58 -12.67
N PHE A 183 -18.84 26.91 -13.54
CA PHE A 183 -19.09 26.87 -15.00
C PHE A 183 -20.09 25.77 -15.42
N GLY A 184 -20.87 25.20 -14.49
CA GLY A 184 -21.89 24.20 -14.77
C GLY A 184 -21.36 22.78 -15.00
N GLY A 185 -20.06 22.55 -14.80
CA GLY A 185 -19.44 21.21 -14.90
C GLY A 185 -19.79 20.36 -13.67
N ARG A 186 -20.30 19.14 -13.88
CA ARG A 186 -20.60 18.18 -12.81
C ARG A 186 -19.34 17.34 -12.53
N SER A 187 -18.52 17.78 -11.56
CA SER A 187 -17.25 17.13 -11.21
C SER A 187 -17.41 15.63 -10.90
N THR A 188 -18.52 15.23 -10.27
CA THR A 188 -18.80 13.81 -9.96
C THR A 188 -18.98 12.98 -11.23
N ARG A 189 -19.69 13.48 -12.26
CA ARG A 189 -19.83 12.75 -13.53
C ARG A 189 -18.50 12.59 -14.27
N LEU A 190 -17.65 13.61 -14.19
CA LEU A 190 -16.32 13.58 -14.81
C LEU A 190 -15.41 12.57 -14.09
N SER A 191 -15.51 12.51 -12.75
CA SER A 191 -14.82 11.50 -11.96
C SER A 191 -15.30 10.08 -12.31
N THR A 192 -16.62 9.85 -12.34
CA THR A 192 -17.18 8.53 -12.73
C THR A 192 -16.70 8.09 -14.12
N LEU A 193 -16.71 9.00 -15.11
CA LEU A 193 -16.22 8.69 -16.45
C LEU A 193 -14.72 8.36 -16.45
N SER A 194 -13.93 9.08 -15.67
CA SER A 194 -12.50 8.84 -15.53
C SER A 194 -12.19 7.46 -14.94
N TRP A 195 -12.91 7.07 -13.89
CA TRP A 195 -12.77 5.75 -13.29
C TRP A 195 -13.26 4.64 -14.20
N SER A 196 -14.31 4.89 -14.98
CA SER A 196 -14.78 3.96 -16.03
C SER A 196 -13.72 3.74 -17.11
N ILE A 197 -13.12 4.82 -17.63
CA ILE A 197 -12.04 4.73 -18.62
C ILE A 197 -10.81 4.04 -18.02
N GLY A 198 -10.44 4.39 -16.78
CA GLY A 198 -9.33 3.77 -16.08
C GLY A 198 -9.51 2.27 -15.90
N ALA A 199 -10.68 1.82 -15.48
CA ALA A 199 -11.00 0.41 -15.34
C ALA A 199 -10.97 -0.34 -16.70
N SER A 200 -11.45 0.29 -17.77
CA SER A 200 -11.35 -0.28 -19.13
C SER A 200 -9.89 -0.46 -19.55
N LEU A 201 -9.03 0.53 -19.30
CA LEU A 201 -7.61 0.47 -19.64
C LEU A 201 -6.87 -0.55 -18.79
N ALA A 202 -7.20 -0.66 -17.48
CA ALA A 202 -6.70 -1.73 -16.62
C ALA A 202 -7.09 -3.11 -17.14
N SER A 203 -8.35 -3.26 -17.59
CA SER A 203 -8.87 -4.49 -18.19
C SER A 203 -8.11 -4.88 -19.45
N VAL A 204 -7.89 -3.92 -20.38
CA VAL A 204 -7.09 -4.15 -21.59
C VAL A 204 -5.68 -4.62 -21.24
N ALA A 205 -5.00 -3.93 -20.32
CA ALA A 205 -3.65 -4.30 -19.90
C ALA A 205 -3.62 -5.70 -19.28
N GLY A 206 -4.55 -6.01 -18.37
CA GLY A 206 -4.65 -7.32 -17.72
C GLY A 206 -4.91 -8.45 -18.72
N ILE A 207 -5.83 -8.26 -19.68
CA ILE A 207 -6.14 -9.26 -20.70
C ILE A 207 -4.98 -9.48 -21.68
N LEU A 208 -4.28 -8.42 -22.11
CA LEU A 208 -3.14 -8.53 -23.03
C LEU A 208 -1.92 -9.21 -22.39
N VAL A 209 -1.75 -9.09 -21.07
CA VAL A 209 -0.60 -9.67 -20.37
C VAL A 209 -0.89 -11.10 -19.87
N ALA A 210 -2.14 -11.42 -19.56
CA ALA A 210 -2.55 -12.71 -19.00
C ALA A 210 -2.07 -13.96 -19.78
N PRO A 211 -2.05 -14.00 -21.14
CA PRO A 211 -1.55 -15.16 -21.87
C PRO A 211 -0.06 -15.45 -21.66
N ARG A 212 0.73 -14.43 -21.28
CA ARG A 212 2.20 -14.55 -21.07
C ARG A 212 2.57 -14.90 -19.64
N LEU A 213 1.86 -14.35 -18.65
CA LEU A 213 2.17 -14.49 -17.23
C LEU A 213 1.35 -15.59 -16.54
N GLN A 214 0.50 -16.31 -17.27
CA GLN A 214 -0.55 -17.16 -16.71
C GLN A 214 -1.57 -16.33 -15.91
N LEU A 215 -2.74 -16.90 -15.63
CA LEU A 215 -3.78 -16.21 -14.89
C LEU A 215 -3.56 -16.41 -13.37
N GLN A 216 -2.51 -15.77 -12.84
CA GLN A 216 -2.18 -15.81 -11.42
C GLN A 216 -2.56 -14.47 -10.76
N PRO A 217 -3.42 -14.50 -9.70
CA PRO A 217 -3.93 -13.28 -9.09
C PRO A 217 -2.84 -12.32 -8.61
N LEU A 218 -1.82 -12.83 -7.91
CA LEU A 218 -0.74 -12.02 -7.34
C LEU A 218 0.10 -11.34 -8.42
N ILE A 219 0.56 -12.10 -9.41
CA ILE A 219 1.44 -11.59 -10.48
C ILE A 219 0.73 -10.50 -11.29
N LEU A 220 -0.53 -10.72 -11.67
CA LEU A 220 -1.32 -9.73 -12.41
C LEU A 220 -1.63 -8.49 -11.59
N THR A 221 -1.83 -8.63 -10.28
CA THR A 221 -2.05 -7.48 -9.39
C THR A 221 -0.79 -6.64 -9.26
N LEU A 222 0.38 -7.27 -9.11
CA LEU A 222 1.66 -6.59 -8.92
C LEU A 222 2.22 -5.95 -10.20
N LEU A 223 1.76 -6.36 -11.40
CA LEU A 223 2.12 -5.74 -12.67
C LEU A 223 1.91 -4.21 -12.69
N VAL A 224 1.03 -3.72 -11.83
CA VAL A 224 0.77 -2.29 -11.71
C VAL A 224 1.98 -1.49 -11.18
N ILE A 225 2.95 -2.14 -10.51
CA ILE A 225 4.17 -1.47 -10.04
C ILE A 225 5.00 -0.98 -11.23
N ASP A 226 5.06 -1.77 -12.30
CA ASP A 226 5.75 -1.41 -13.54
C ASP A 226 5.05 -0.21 -14.20
N ALA A 227 3.72 -0.20 -14.16
CA ALA A 227 2.92 0.93 -14.62
C ALA A 227 3.14 2.19 -13.76
N TYR A 228 3.39 2.04 -12.43
CA TYR A 228 3.73 3.18 -11.57
C TYR A 228 5.05 3.81 -11.96
N ALA A 229 6.08 3.02 -12.31
CA ALA A 229 7.35 3.54 -12.80
C ALA A 229 7.13 4.45 -14.02
N ALA A 230 6.38 3.96 -14.99
CA ALA A 230 6.02 4.73 -16.19
C ALA A 230 5.20 5.99 -15.87
N ALA A 231 4.19 5.89 -15.00
CA ALA A 231 3.33 6.99 -14.61
C ALA A 231 4.09 8.08 -13.83
N VAL A 232 5.04 7.69 -12.97
CA VAL A 232 5.90 8.62 -12.20
C VAL A 232 6.87 9.37 -13.12
N ILE A 233 7.44 8.72 -14.14
CA ILE A 233 8.23 9.40 -15.19
C ILE A 233 7.36 10.46 -15.89
N GLY A 234 6.09 10.15 -16.15
CA GLY A 234 5.08 11.09 -16.65
C GLY A 234 4.58 12.11 -15.62
N ARG A 235 5.14 12.11 -14.39
CA ARG A 235 4.70 12.94 -13.24
C ARG A 235 3.20 12.84 -12.95
N LEU A 236 2.58 11.71 -13.27
CA LEU A 236 1.14 11.45 -13.12
C LEU A 236 0.22 12.48 -13.84
N ARG A 237 0.75 13.22 -14.81
CA ARG A 237 0.04 14.30 -15.53
C ARG A 237 0.19 14.24 -17.03
N SER A 238 1.35 13.85 -17.53
CA SER A 238 1.69 13.90 -18.95
C SER A 238 1.60 12.52 -19.58
N LEU A 239 0.51 12.24 -20.33
CA LEU A 239 0.36 10.98 -21.06
C LEU A 239 1.54 10.71 -22.02
N PRO A 240 2.02 11.65 -22.85
CA PRO A 240 3.16 11.38 -23.72
C PRO A 240 4.42 10.94 -22.96
N MET A 241 4.72 11.60 -21.84
CA MET A 241 5.87 11.23 -21.00
C MET A 241 5.64 9.89 -20.29
N THR A 242 4.40 9.53 -19.97
CA THR A 242 4.05 8.22 -19.42
C THR A 242 4.28 7.10 -20.44
N PHE A 243 3.91 7.31 -21.71
CA PHE A 243 4.20 6.34 -22.79
C PHE A 243 5.70 6.20 -23.03
N LEU A 244 6.43 7.30 -23.03
CA LEU A 244 7.90 7.26 -23.14
C LEU A 244 8.52 6.54 -21.93
N GLY A 245 8.05 6.84 -20.73
CA GLY A 245 8.49 6.16 -19.50
C GLY A 245 8.22 4.66 -19.55
N ALA A 246 7.06 4.25 -20.02
CA ALA A 246 6.70 2.83 -20.19
C ALA A 246 7.63 2.13 -21.20
N LEU A 247 7.98 2.79 -22.30
CA LEU A 247 8.92 2.27 -23.28
C LEU A 247 10.31 2.09 -22.65
N VAL A 248 10.78 3.08 -21.88
CA VAL A 248 12.07 3.01 -21.16
C VAL A 248 12.07 1.85 -20.18
N VAL A 249 11.01 1.69 -19.37
CA VAL A 249 10.88 0.59 -18.40
C VAL A 249 10.87 -0.76 -19.13
N GLY A 250 10.06 -0.91 -20.21
CA GLY A 250 9.97 -2.15 -20.95
C GLY A 250 11.29 -2.55 -21.64
N LEU A 251 11.96 -1.59 -22.29
CA LEU A 251 13.27 -1.84 -22.90
C LEU A 251 14.34 -2.18 -21.86
N ALA A 252 14.40 -1.44 -20.75
CA ALA A 252 15.36 -1.71 -19.69
C ALA A 252 15.15 -3.10 -19.07
N SER A 253 13.90 -3.50 -18.83
CA SER A 253 13.56 -4.84 -18.33
C SER A 253 13.97 -5.93 -19.30
N SER A 254 13.67 -5.76 -20.60
CA SER A 254 14.03 -6.74 -21.64
C SER A 254 15.54 -6.87 -21.81
N TYR A 255 16.27 -5.77 -21.85
CA TYR A 255 17.74 -5.79 -21.96
C TYR A 255 18.40 -6.34 -20.71
N ALA A 256 17.84 -6.13 -19.51
CA ALA A 256 18.34 -6.76 -18.30
C ALA A 256 18.26 -8.29 -18.37
N VAL A 257 17.18 -8.83 -18.92
CA VAL A 257 17.06 -10.28 -19.17
C VAL A 257 18.11 -10.78 -20.15
N GLY A 258 18.32 -10.04 -21.26
CA GLY A 258 19.17 -10.49 -22.36
C GLY A 258 20.66 -10.30 -22.13
N TYR A 259 21.08 -9.28 -21.40
CA TYR A 259 22.49 -8.86 -21.31
C TYR A 259 23.12 -9.01 -19.93
N VAL A 260 22.36 -9.39 -18.90
CA VAL A 260 22.98 -9.75 -17.61
C VAL A 260 23.83 -11.01 -17.80
N PRO A 261 25.13 -10.97 -17.51
CA PRO A 261 26.03 -12.11 -17.76
C PRO A 261 25.56 -13.37 -17.04
N SER A 262 25.58 -14.49 -17.76
CA SER A 262 25.31 -15.81 -17.21
C SER A 262 26.54 -16.46 -16.56
N THR A 263 27.61 -15.71 -16.31
CA THR A 263 28.88 -16.18 -15.75
C THR A 263 29.37 -15.31 -14.59
N GLY A 264 30.15 -15.87 -13.69
CA GLY A 264 30.72 -15.19 -12.54
C GLY A 264 29.68 -14.90 -11.44
N PHE A 265 29.82 -13.77 -10.75
CA PHE A 265 28.91 -13.35 -9.68
C PHE A 265 27.45 -13.26 -10.13
N TRP A 266 27.21 -12.90 -11.40
CA TRP A 266 25.89 -12.74 -11.99
C TRP A 266 25.20 -14.07 -12.33
N SER A 267 25.95 -15.18 -12.42
CA SER A 267 25.42 -16.50 -12.76
C SER A 267 24.77 -17.23 -11.57
N SER A 268 24.92 -16.72 -10.36
CA SER A 268 24.18 -17.28 -9.23
C SER A 268 22.68 -17.09 -9.48
N THR A 269 21.94 -18.18 -9.46
CA THR A 269 20.52 -18.26 -9.84
C THR A 269 19.63 -17.19 -9.19
N PRO A 270 19.85 -16.77 -7.93
CA PRO A 270 19.06 -15.68 -7.36
C PRO A 270 19.36 -14.34 -8.02
N VAL A 271 20.63 -14.02 -8.31
CA VAL A 271 21.03 -12.68 -8.78
C VAL A 271 20.46 -12.36 -10.15
N GLN A 272 20.52 -13.29 -11.10
CA GLN A 272 20.02 -13.06 -12.45
C GLN A 272 18.51 -12.91 -12.48
N GLY A 273 17.77 -13.79 -11.79
CA GLY A 273 16.31 -13.70 -11.72
C GLY A 273 15.81 -12.46 -10.98
N THR A 274 16.45 -12.14 -9.85
CA THR A 274 16.06 -10.99 -9.01
C THR A 274 16.34 -9.65 -9.65
N LEU A 275 17.46 -9.50 -10.37
CA LEU A 275 17.77 -8.27 -11.10
C LEU A 275 16.72 -7.95 -12.16
N THR A 276 16.34 -8.92 -12.95
CA THR A 276 15.38 -8.71 -14.05
C THR A 276 14.00 -8.26 -13.53
N LEU A 277 13.53 -8.85 -12.44
CA LEU A 277 12.27 -8.47 -11.80
C LEU A 277 12.35 -7.11 -11.06
N SER A 278 13.56 -6.71 -10.65
CA SER A 278 13.76 -5.47 -9.90
C SER A 278 13.91 -4.22 -10.79
N VAL A 279 14.18 -4.38 -12.09
CA VAL A 279 14.46 -3.25 -13.00
C VAL A 279 13.38 -2.16 -12.98
N PRO A 280 12.09 -2.48 -13.15
CA PRO A 280 11.04 -1.45 -13.09
C PRO A 280 11.00 -0.72 -11.76
N THR A 281 11.20 -1.45 -10.67
CA THR A 281 11.19 -0.92 -9.31
C THR A 281 12.41 -0.02 -9.05
N VAL A 282 13.59 -0.40 -9.56
CA VAL A 282 14.79 0.46 -9.50
C VAL A 282 14.56 1.76 -10.28
N ILE A 283 13.97 1.67 -11.48
CA ILE A 283 13.62 2.86 -12.28
C ILE A 283 12.62 3.74 -11.52
N LEU A 284 11.59 3.15 -10.89
CA LEU A 284 10.64 3.87 -10.06
C LEU A 284 11.36 4.61 -8.92
N PHE A 285 12.25 3.91 -8.21
CA PHE A 285 13.01 4.46 -7.10
C PHE A 285 13.90 5.63 -7.57
N ILE A 286 14.66 5.46 -8.65
CA ILE A 286 15.50 6.51 -9.24
C ILE A 286 14.65 7.68 -9.72
N ALA A 287 13.53 7.44 -10.39
CA ALA A 287 12.63 8.49 -10.86
C ALA A 287 12.10 9.34 -9.69
N LEU A 288 11.71 8.70 -8.57
CA LEU A 288 11.27 9.40 -7.36
C LEU A 288 12.37 10.23 -6.70
N LEU A 289 13.63 9.81 -6.82
CA LEU A 289 14.79 10.54 -6.28
C LEU A 289 15.21 11.74 -7.13
N THR A 290 15.13 11.60 -8.46
CA THR A 290 15.74 12.56 -9.39
C THR A 290 14.75 13.55 -9.97
N LEU A 291 13.49 13.12 -10.20
CA LEU A 291 12.51 13.99 -10.83
C LEU A 291 11.97 15.02 -9.83
N PRO A 292 11.87 16.29 -10.24
CA PRO A 292 11.20 17.31 -9.43
C PRO A 292 9.69 17.00 -9.40
N MET A 293 9.23 16.54 -8.25
CA MET A 293 7.79 16.28 -8.05
C MET A 293 7.08 17.59 -7.74
N ASP A 294 5.94 17.80 -8.38
CA ASP A 294 5.10 18.96 -8.11
C ASP A 294 4.67 18.93 -6.64
N ARG A 295 4.88 20.03 -5.95
CA ARG A 295 4.35 20.22 -4.61
C ARG A 295 2.83 20.24 -4.74
N ILE A 296 2.17 19.16 -4.31
CA ILE A 296 0.71 19.15 -4.18
C ILE A 296 0.38 20.37 -3.33
N ARG A 297 -0.42 21.30 -3.87
CA ARG A 297 -0.88 22.48 -3.12
C ARG A 297 -1.52 21.94 -1.87
N SER A 298 -0.88 22.20 -0.72
CA SER A 298 -1.45 21.87 0.59
C SER A 298 -2.80 22.58 0.66
N GLY A 299 -3.88 21.81 0.62
CA GLY A 299 -5.21 22.34 0.85
C GLY A 299 -5.29 22.94 2.25
N SER A 300 -6.35 23.70 2.52
CA SER A 300 -6.62 24.20 3.85
C SER A 300 -6.44 23.12 4.90
N PRO A 301 -5.79 23.38 6.04
CA PRO A 301 -5.58 22.38 7.07
C PRO A 301 -6.90 21.70 7.43
N GLN A 302 -6.93 20.38 7.36
CA GLN A 302 -8.06 19.61 7.86
C GLN A 302 -8.08 19.78 9.38
N ARG A 303 -9.20 20.24 9.90
CA ARG A 303 -9.41 20.36 11.34
C ARG A 303 -9.64 18.96 11.93
N HIS A 304 -8.58 18.17 12.05
CA HIS A 304 -8.63 16.98 12.88
C HIS A 304 -8.58 17.42 14.34
N VAL A 305 -9.58 17.04 15.11
CA VAL A 305 -9.50 17.18 16.58
C VAL A 305 -8.60 16.04 17.06
N PRO A 306 -7.33 16.31 17.40
CA PRO A 306 -6.44 15.25 17.84
C PRO A 306 -6.96 14.71 19.17
N LEU A 307 -7.09 13.39 19.26
CA LEU A 307 -7.38 12.71 20.54
C LEU A 307 -6.34 13.13 21.56
N ALA A 308 -6.80 13.66 22.68
CA ALA A 308 -5.91 14.05 23.79
C ALA A 308 -5.11 12.82 24.26
N PRO A 309 -3.79 12.96 24.48
CA PRO A 309 -2.98 11.84 24.95
C PRO A 309 -3.45 11.39 26.34
N ALA A 310 -3.66 10.09 26.52
CA ALA A 310 -4.06 9.52 27.80
C ALA A 310 -3.05 9.85 28.92
N SER A 311 -3.45 9.98 30.18
CA SER A 311 -2.52 10.20 31.30
C SER A 311 -1.56 9.01 31.49
N PHE A 312 -0.39 9.21 32.12
CA PHE A 312 0.59 8.12 32.33
C PHE A 312 -0.02 6.95 33.09
N LEU A 313 -0.76 7.25 34.11
CA LEU A 313 -1.43 6.25 34.94
C LEU A 313 -2.44 5.43 34.09
N ARG A 314 -3.23 6.08 33.24
CA ARG A 314 -4.15 5.38 32.33
C ARG A 314 -3.41 4.51 31.31
N SER A 315 -2.25 4.96 30.82
CA SER A 315 -1.42 4.15 29.91
C SER A 315 -0.86 2.91 30.60
N LEU A 316 -0.41 3.06 31.87
CA LEU A 316 0.05 1.95 32.70
C LEU A 316 -1.09 0.97 33.00
N GLN A 317 -2.24 1.48 33.42
CA GLN A 317 -3.44 0.67 33.65
C GLN A 317 -3.85 -0.12 32.41
N GLY A 318 -3.83 0.52 31.22
CA GLY A 318 -4.11 -0.15 29.94
C GLY A 318 -3.08 -1.25 29.62
N GLY A 319 -1.80 -1.02 29.89
CA GLY A 319 -0.75 -2.02 29.71
C GLY A 319 -0.91 -3.21 30.65
N VAL A 320 -1.19 -2.95 31.94
CA VAL A 320 -1.46 -4.02 32.92
C VAL A 320 -2.70 -4.82 32.54
N LEU A 321 -3.79 -4.14 32.14
CA LEU A 321 -5.03 -4.79 31.72
C LEU A 321 -4.78 -5.70 30.49
N LEU A 322 -3.97 -5.25 29.54
CA LEU A 322 -3.60 -6.04 28.37
C LEU A 322 -2.83 -7.30 28.77
N VAL A 323 -1.80 -7.17 29.63
CA VAL A 323 -1.00 -8.32 30.09
C VAL A 323 -1.89 -9.31 30.85
N VAL A 324 -2.73 -8.83 31.76
CA VAL A 324 -3.68 -9.68 32.49
C VAL A 324 -4.64 -10.36 31.51
N GLY A 325 -5.17 -9.64 30.54
CA GLY A 325 -6.02 -10.20 29.47
C GLY A 325 -5.34 -11.32 28.67
N VAL A 326 -4.05 -11.11 28.29
CA VAL A 326 -3.26 -12.13 27.58
C VAL A 326 -3.01 -13.35 28.47
N VAL A 327 -2.66 -13.18 29.77
CA VAL A 327 -2.46 -14.28 30.72
C VAL A 327 -3.73 -15.09 30.86
N LEU A 328 -4.88 -14.43 31.04
CA LEU A 328 -6.18 -15.11 31.12
C LEU A 328 -6.49 -15.84 29.82
N ALA A 329 -6.33 -15.18 28.67
CA ALA A 329 -6.58 -15.81 27.37
C ALA A 329 -5.74 -17.09 27.18
N VAL A 330 -4.42 -17.01 27.44
CA VAL A 330 -3.50 -18.16 27.33
C VAL A 330 -3.86 -19.30 28.31
N SER A 331 -4.45 -18.98 29.47
CA SER A 331 -4.84 -19.98 30.46
C SER A 331 -6.05 -20.81 30.03
N PHE A 332 -6.96 -20.22 29.25
CA PHE A 332 -8.22 -20.87 28.82
C PHE A 332 -8.22 -21.32 27.36
N MET A 333 -7.25 -20.88 26.54
CA MET A 333 -7.17 -21.22 25.12
C MET A 333 -6.46 -22.56 24.89
N ASP A 334 -6.90 -23.25 23.82
CA ASP A 334 -6.21 -24.42 23.28
C ASP A 334 -4.82 -24.03 22.71
N PRO A 335 -3.85 -24.97 22.67
CA PRO A 335 -2.48 -24.67 22.21
C PRO A 335 -2.42 -24.01 20.82
N GLY A 336 -3.25 -24.45 19.86
CA GLY A 336 -3.30 -23.86 18.52
C GLY A 336 -3.77 -22.40 18.52
N ASN A 337 -4.72 -22.04 19.39
CA ASN A 337 -5.18 -20.67 19.53
C ASN A 337 -4.18 -19.79 20.28
N VAL A 338 -3.39 -20.36 21.20
CA VAL A 338 -2.27 -19.67 21.86
C VAL A 338 -1.22 -19.24 20.83
N VAL A 339 -0.85 -20.11 19.89
CA VAL A 339 0.09 -19.78 18.82
C VAL A 339 -0.47 -18.66 17.93
N LYS A 340 -1.76 -18.74 17.53
CA LYS A 340 -2.43 -17.67 16.77
C LYS A 340 -2.43 -16.34 17.51
N LEU A 341 -2.66 -16.36 18.83
CA LEU A 341 -2.58 -15.17 19.68
C LEU A 341 -1.17 -14.59 19.69
N GLY A 342 -0.14 -15.44 19.80
CA GLY A 342 1.26 -15.04 19.72
C GLY A 342 1.62 -14.38 18.39
N ILE A 343 1.24 -15.02 17.28
CA ILE A 343 1.42 -14.46 15.94
C ILE A 343 0.67 -13.12 15.80
N GLY A 344 -0.58 -13.05 16.26
CA GLY A 344 -1.38 -11.83 16.25
C GLY A 344 -0.75 -10.69 17.07
N LEU A 345 -0.15 -10.98 18.24
CA LEU A 345 0.57 -9.99 19.04
C LEU A 345 1.86 -9.52 18.35
N ALA A 346 2.59 -10.41 17.69
CA ALA A 346 3.78 -10.06 16.91
C ALA A 346 3.44 -9.18 15.70
N PHE A 347 2.40 -9.52 14.94
CA PHE A 347 1.86 -8.63 13.90
C PHE A 347 1.34 -7.31 14.49
N GLY A 348 0.71 -7.36 15.65
CA GLY A 348 0.30 -6.18 16.40
C GLY A 348 1.46 -5.23 16.71
N LEU A 349 2.64 -5.76 17.02
CA LEU A 349 3.87 -4.96 17.20
C LEU A 349 4.33 -4.31 15.88
N VAL A 350 4.23 -5.02 14.74
CA VAL A 350 4.48 -4.42 13.43
C VAL A 350 3.47 -3.29 13.16
N CYS A 351 2.17 -3.54 13.41
CA CYS A 351 1.12 -2.52 13.31
C CYS A 351 1.40 -1.31 14.21
N LEU A 352 1.89 -1.56 15.44
CA LEU A 352 2.21 -0.52 16.43
C LEU A 352 3.33 0.41 15.94
N SER A 353 4.26 -0.09 15.12
CA SER A 353 5.32 0.72 14.52
C SER A 353 4.80 1.80 13.55
N LEU A 354 3.63 1.58 12.94
CA LEU A 354 2.96 2.56 12.07
C LEU A 354 2.27 3.70 12.86
N VAL A 355 1.96 3.50 14.13
CA VAL A 355 1.25 4.51 14.94
C VAL A 355 1.98 5.84 14.98
N PRO A 356 3.27 5.93 15.34
CA PRO A 356 3.99 7.19 15.32
C PRO A 356 4.19 7.74 13.89
N LEU A 357 4.42 6.87 12.91
CA LEU A 357 4.75 7.26 11.54
C LEU A 357 3.50 7.73 10.78
N THR A 358 2.52 6.87 10.63
CA THR A 358 1.31 7.15 9.84
C THR A 358 0.25 7.85 10.68
N GLY A 359 0.04 7.40 11.92
CA GLY A 359 -0.99 7.94 12.80
C GLY A 359 -0.73 9.37 13.22
N TRP A 360 0.43 9.64 13.80
CA TRP A 360 0.76 10.97 14.34
C TRP A 360 1.48 11.86 13.34
N GLY A 361 2.38 11.29 12.53
CA GLY A 361 3.15 12.05 11.53
C GLY A 361 2.44 12.22 10.20
N GLY A 362 1.44 11.39 9.88
CA GLY A 362 0.76 11.43 8.58
C GLY A 362 1.59 10.90 7.41
N TYR A 363 2.71 10.21 7.69
CA TYR A 363 3.59 9.63 6.68
C TYR A 363 3.17 8.19 6.38
N VAL A 364 2.56 7.97 5.22
CA VAL A 364 2.16 6.62 4.80
C VAL A 364 3.39 5.82 4.38
N SER A 365 3.57 4.65 4.99
CA SER A 365 4.65 3.70 4.70
C SER A 365 4.05 2.34 4.34
N ILE A 366 4.54 1.74 3.25
CA ILE A 366 4.14 0.43 2.73
C ILE A 366 5.29 -0.59 2.86
N CYS A 367 6.34 -0.30 3.61
CA CYS A 367 7.51 -1.17 3.75
C CYS A 367 7.73 -1.71 5.17
N GLN A 368 6.69 -1.78 5.99
CA GLN A 368 6.88 -2.19 7.39
C GLN A 368 7.28 -3.67 7.53
N LEU A 369 6.74 -4.54 6.69
CA LEU A 369 7.18 -5.95 6.69
C LEU A 369 8.59 -6.11 6.13
N SER A 370 9.05 -5.25 5.23
CA SER A 370 10.45 -5.27 4.79
C SER A 370 11.41 -4.97 5.95
N PHE A 371 11.06 -4.01 6.83
CA PHE A 371 11.83 -3.77 8.06
C PHE A 371 11.71 -4.94 9.05
N ALA A 372 10.54 -5.56 9.13
CA ALA A 372 10.34 -6.77 9.94
C ALA A 372 11.19 -7.94 9.41
N GLY A 373 11.26 -8.15 8.09
CA GLY A 373 12.11 -9.15 7.44
C GLY A 373 13.60 -8.92 7.72
N LEU A 374 14.06 -7.66 7.66
CA LEU A 374 15.43 -7.30 8.08
C LEU A 374 15.69 -7.64 9.55
N GLY A 375 14.72 -7.40 10.42
CA GLY A 375 14.81 -7.75 11.83
C GLY A 375 14.84 -9.26 12.08
N CYS A 376 14.03 -10.01 11.33
CA CYS A 376 14.05 -11.47 11.35
C CYS A 376 15.40 -12.03 10.89
N TYR A 377 15.96 -11.50 9.79
CA TYR A 377 17.30 -11.82 9.31
C TYR A 377 18.37 -11.53 10.37
N ALA A 378 18.28 -10.37 11.06
CA ALA A 378 19.21 -10.02 12.12
C ALA A 378 19.12 -11.01 13.29
N MET A 379 17.90 -11.43 13.66
CA MET A 379 17.68 -12.44 14.69
C MET A 379 18.28 -13.80 14.30
N TYR A 380 18.12 -14.20 13.05
CA TYR A 380 18.77 -15.42 12.52
C TYR A 380 20.30 -15.37 12.66
N LYS A 381 20.92 -14.25 12.23
CA LYS A 381 22.39 -14.13 12.19
C LYS A 381 23.03 -13.90 13.56
N PHE A 382 22.39 -13.12 14.43
CA PHE A 382 22.99 -12.65 15.68
C PHE A 382 22.27 -13.18 16.94
N GLY A 383 21.11 -13.82 16.76
CA GLY A 383 20.31 -14.38 17.85
C GLY A 383 20.52 -15.88 18.04
N ALA A 384 21.61 -16.47 17.52
CA ALA A 384 21.91 -17.88 17.70
C ALA A 384 21.91 -18.28 19.18
N GLY A 385 21.30 -19.43 19.50
CA GLY A 385 21.15 -19.87 20.88
C GLY A 385 20.23 -19.01 21.76
N GLY A 386 19.40 -18.14 21.16
CA GLY A 386 18.48 -17.27 21.93
C GLY A 386 19.09 -15.95 22.42
N SER A 387 20.25 -15.56 21.89
CA SER A 387 20.93 -14.32 22.32
C SER A 387 20.08 -13.07 22.10
N LEU A 388 19.97 -12.22 23.12
CA LEU A 388 19.33 -10.90 23.05
C LEU A 388 20.03 -9.94 22.09
N LEU A 389 21.29 -10.24 21.71
CA LEU A 389 22.00 -9.49 20.69
C LEU A 389 21.24 -9.48 19.35
N GLY A 390 20.52 -10.57 19.03
CA GLY A 390 19.66 -10.65 17.86
C GLY A 390 18.57 -9.56 17.83
N LEU A 391 17.90 -9.31 18.95
CA LEU A 391 16.89 -8.25 19.07
C LEU A 391 17.52 -6.84 18.98
N LEU A 392 18.69 -6.64 19.59
CA LEU A 392 19.41 -5.37 19.48
C LEU A 392 19.82 -5.10 18.02
N MET A 393 20.41 -6.11 17.37
CA MET A 393 20.81 -6.00 15.97
C MET A 393 19.60 -5.84 15.03
N ALA A 394 18.46 -6.44 15.33
CA ALA A 394 17.20 -6.21 14.60
C ALA A 394 16.77 -4.74 14.65
N ALA A 395 16.85 -4.10 15.81
CA ALA A 395 16.56 -2.69 15.96
C ALA A 395 17.57 -1.80 15.21
N VAL A 396 18.88 -2.11 15.34
CA VAL A 396 19.96 -1.31 14.73
C VAL A 396 19.94 -1.43 13.21
N ILE A 397 19.83 -2.64 12.65
CA ILE A 397 19.85 -2.87 11.20
C ILE A 397 18.59 -2.27 10.56
N ALA A 398 17.40 -2.63 11.05
CA ALA A 398 16.16 -2.10 10.51
C ALA A 398 16.05 -0.58 10.70
N GLY A 399 16.42 -0.06 11.87
CA GLY A 399 16.45 1.38 12.14
C GLY A 399 17.46 2.12 11.26
N GLY A 400 18.65 1.56 11.05
CA GLY A 400 19.68 2.11 10.16
C GLY A 400 19.20 2.19 8.70
N VAL A 401 18.60 1.11 8.18
CA VAL A 401 17.99 1.11 6.85
C VAL A 401 16.84 2.11 6.79
N GLY A 402 15.99 2.18 7.82
CA GLY A 402 14.92 3.17 7.92
C GLY A 402 15.44 4.61 7.89
N ALA A 403 16.57 4.89 8.56
CA ALA A 403 17.23 6.18 8.50
C ALA A 403 17.70 6.52 7.08
N VAL A 404 18.32 5.55 6.37
CA VAL A 404 18.78 5.73 4.98
C VAL A 404 17.59 6.03 4.06
N ILE A 405 16.51 5.25 4.15
CA ILE A 405 15.29 5.43 3.32
C ILE A 405 14.60 6.77 3.67
N SER A 406 14.74 7.25 4.90
CA SER A 406 14.18 8.54 5.27
C SER A 406 14.85 9.74 4.55
N LEU A 407 16.12 9.63 4.13
CA LEU A 407 16.83 10.72 3.46
C LEU A 407 16.14 11.17 2.16
N PRO A 408 15.82 10.28 1.20
CA PRO A 408 14.99 10.66 0.06
C PRO A 408 13.57 11.05 0.46
N ALA A 409 13.01 10.41 1.49
CA ALA A 409 11.67 10.69 2.00
C ALA A 409 11.52 12.13 2.54
N LEU A 410 12.62 12.80 2.93
CA LEU A 410 12.59 14.20 3.37
C LEU A 410 12.07 15.14 2.27
N ARG A 411 12.33 14.82 1.00
CA ARG A 411 11.93 15.65 -0.16
C ARG A 411 10.52 15.31 -0.65
N LEU A 412 10.03 14.11 -0.33
CA LEU A 412 8.77 13.57 -0.81
C LEU A 412 7.65 13.75 0.22
N ARG A 413 6.42 13.89 -0.26
CA ARG A 413 5.23 14.08 0.57
C ARG A 413 4.06 13.26 0.05
N GLY A 414 3.18 12.88 0.96
CA GLY A 414 1.92 12.22 0.61
C GLY A 414 2.12 10.99 -0.27
N LEU A 415 1.54 11.00 -1.47
CA LEU A 415 1.57 9.90 -2.41
C LEU A 415 2.99 9.45 -2.81
N TYR A 416 3.88 10.39 -3.13
CA TYR A 416 5.22 10.04 -3.60
C TYR A 416 6.06 9.37 -2.52
N LEU A 417 5.80 9.68 -1.25
CA LEU A 417 6.42 9.00 -0.12
C LEU A 417 5.92 7.54 -0.02
N ALA A 418 4.62 7.32 -0.18
CA ALA A 418 4.06 5.96 -0.19
C ALA A 418 4.62 5.12 -1.36
N LEU A 419 4.74 5.72 -2.56
CA LEU A 419 5.36 5.06 -3.71
C LEU A 419 6.85 4.74 -3.50
N LEU A 420 7.60 5.62 -2.81
CA LEU A 420 8.99 5.35 -2.47
C LEU A 420 9.12 4.16 -1.52
N THR A 421 8.30 4.11 -0.48
CA THR A 421 8.32 3.01 0.50
C THR A 421 7.84 1.70 -0.13
N MET A 422 6.88 1.76 -1.06
CA MET A 422 6.44 0.62 -1.85
C MET A 422 7.54 0.11 -2.79
N ALA A 423 8.24 1.01 -3.49
CA ALA A 423 9.38 0.65 -4.33
C ALA A 423 10.50 0.01 -3.50
N PHE A 424 10.77 0.52 -2.31
CA PHE A 424 11.73 -0.12 -1.39
C PHE A 424 11.27 -1.51 -0.97
N ALA A 425 10.00 -1.69 -0.61
CA ALA A 425 9.46 -3.01 -0.25
C ALA A 425 9.58 -4.01 -1.40
N SER A 426 9.21 -3.61 -2.62
CA SER A 426 9.37 -4.46 -3.81
C SER A 426 10.84 -4.78 -4.14
N LEU A 427 11.78 -3.86 -3.86
CA LEU A 427 13.22 -4.17 -3.99
C LEU A 427 13.68 -5.20 -2.95
N MET A 428 13.16 -5.13 -1.72
CA MET A 428 13.46 -6.13 -0.69
C MET A 428 12.96 -7.50 -1.11
N ASP A 429 11.73 -7.60 -1.63
CA ASP A 429 11.12 -8.84 -2.08
C ASP A 429 11.86 -9.46 -3.28
N ASN A 430 12.17 -8.65 -4.28
CA ASN A 430 12.74 -9.15 -5.53
C ASN A 430 14.27 -9.24 -5.52
N ALA A 431 14.97 -8.42 -4.71
CA ALA A 431 16.43 -8.33 -4.77
C ALA A 431 17.17 -8.77 -3.51
N PHE A 432 16.55 -8.72 -2.32
CA PHE A 432 17.24 -9.02 -1.08
C PHE A 432 16.79 -10.32 -0.43
N PHE A 433 15.50 -10.53 -0.22
CA PHE A 433 15.00 -11.73 0.47
C PHE A 433 15.24 -13.05 -0.28
N PRO A 434 15.27 -13.11 -1.62
CA PRO A 434 15.56 -14.35 -2.33
C PRO A 434 17.01 -14.84 -2.23
N TRP A 435 17.92 -14.06 -1.65
CA TRP A 435 19.30 -14.48 -1.51
C TRP A 435 19.44 -15.58 -0.46
N SER A 436 20.12 -16.68 -0.84
CA SER A 436 20.36 -17.81 0.04
C SER A 436 21.15 -17.47 1.31
N SER A 437 21.94 -16.38 1.28
CA SER A 437 22.62 -15.85 2.46
C SER A 437 21.69 -15.18 3.45
N VAL A 438 20.45 -14.83 3.04
CA VAL A 438 19.45 -14.14 3.88
C VAL A 438 18.51 -15.17 4.52
N PHE A 439 17.77 -15.92 3.70
CA PHE A 439 16.80 -16.91 4.18
C PHE A 439 17.15 -18.36 3.80
N GLY A 440 18.44 -18.68 3.57
CA GLY A 440 18.86 -20.03 3.26
C GLY A 440 18.55 -20.45 1.81
N PHE A 441 18.99 -21.65 1.43
CA PHE A 441 18.74 -22.22 0.10
C PHE A 441 17.27 -22.66 -0.07
N ASP A 442 16.63 -23.07 1.04
CA ASP A 442 15.22 -23.50 1.06
C ASP A 442 14.25 -22.32 1.21
N GLY A 443 14.74 -21.07 1.16
CA GLY A 443 13.95 -19.86 1.29
C GLY A 443 13.40 -19.61 2.70
N SER A 444 13.80 -20.42 3.70
CA SER A 444 13.40 -20.29 5.10
C SER A 444 14.52 -20.67 6.06
N VAL A 445 14.53 -20.05 7.25
CA VAL A 445 15.56 -20.25 8.27
C VAL A 445 14.92 -20.49 9.64
N PRO A 446 15.55 -21.33 10.51
CA PRO A 446 15.08 -21.51 11.86
C PRO A 446 15.41 -20.27 12.72
N ILE A 447 14.45 -19.81 13.51
CA ILE A 447 14.59 -18.67 14.40
C ILE A 447 14.44 -19.13 15.84
N HIS A 448 15.46 -18.88 16.66
CA HIS A 448 15.43 -19.24 18.07
C HIS A 448 14.70 -18.17 18.88
N ARG A 449 13.93 -18.59 19.89
CA ARG A 449 13.33 -17.69 20.86
C ARG A 449 14.41 -17.05 21.73
N PRO A 450 14.28 -15.75 22.09
CA PRO A 450 15.27 -15.07 22.92
C PRO A 450 15.33 -15.69 24.32
N ASP A 451 16.54 -15.91 24.84
CA ASP A 451 16.76 -16.32 26.22
C ASP A 451 16.80 -15.07 27.12
N LEU A 452 15.89 -15.01 28.06
CA LEU A 452 15.68 -13.86 28.95
C LEU A 452 16.28 -14.13 30.35
N PHE A 453 17.61 -14.22 30.44
CA PHE A 453 18.33 -14.30 31.73
C PHE A 453 17.75 -15.36 32.69
N GLY A 454 17.42 -16.56 32.19
CA GLY A 454 16.88 -17.66 32.98
C GLY A 454 15.35 -17.71 33.10
N LEU A 455 14.61 -16.75 32.49
CA LEU A 455 13.16 -16.89 32.32
C LEU A 455 12.87 -17.87 31.19
N ASN A 456 12.24 -18.98 31.51
CA ASN A 456 11.92 -20.00 30.52
C ASN A 456 10.75 -19.54 29.62
N VAL A 457 11.06 -18.95 28.45
CA VAL A 457 10.09 -18.56 27.42
C VAL A 457 10.02 -19.57 26.26
N SER A 458 10.53 -20.79 26.46
CA SER A 458 10.58 -21.82 25.42
C SER A 458 9.19 -22.36 25.06
N SER A 459 8.22 -22.35 26.00
CA SER A 459 6.86 -22.79 25.72
C SER A 459 6.05 -21.71 24.99
N ASP A 460 5.11 -22.12 24.12
CA ASP A 460 4.24 -21.20 23.37
C ASP A 460 3.42 -20.29 24.29
N ARG A 461 2.99 -20.81 25.45
CA ARG A 461 2.25 -20.03 26.45
C ARG A 461 3.12 -18.92 27.04
N ALA A 462 4.33 -19.26 27.50
CA ALA A 462 5.24 -18.28 28.09
C ALA A 462 5.68 -17.24 27.07
N PHE A 463 5.96 -17.67 25.83
CA PHE A 463 6.35 -16.76 24.75
C PHE A 463 5.22 -15.80 24.35
N THR A 464 3.97 -16.28 24.28
CA THR A 464 2.81 -15.42 23.99
C THR A 464 2.59 -14.38 25.10
N ILE A 465 2.76 -14.76 26.38
CA ILE A 465 2.70 -13.80 27.49
C ILE A 465 3.84 -12.76 27.37
N PHE A 466 5.06 -13.20 27.03
CA PHE A 466 6.18 -12.31 26.79
C PHE A 466 5.87 -11.30 25.67
N LEU A 467 5.29 -11.73 24.54
CA LEU A 467 4.85 -10.84 23.46
C LEU A 467 3.82 -9.82 23.95
N GLY A 468 2.89 -10.23 24.81
CA GLY A 468 1.92 -9.32 25.45
C GLY A 468 2.59 -8.25 26.30
N VAL A 469 3.62 -8.63 27.08
CA VAL A 469 4.42 -7.70 27.89
C VAL A 469 5.18 -6.72 26.99
N VAL A 470 5.84 -7.21 25.93
CA VAL A 470 6.57 -6.36 24.98
C VAL A 470 5.63 -5.37 24.30
N PHE A 471 4.44 -5.83 23.88
CA PHE A 471 3.42 -4.95 23.29
C PHE A 471 2.98 -3.85 24.27
N ALA A 472 2.75 -4.20 25.53
CA ALA A 472 2.37 -3.25 26.58
C ALA A 472 3.48 -2.21 26.80
N LEU A 473 4.73 -2.66 26.91
CA LEU A 473 5.89 -1.77 27.11
C LEU A 473 6.06 -0.80 25.92
N PHE A 474 5.99 -1.28 24.69
CA PHE A 474 6.08 -0.42 23.50
C PHE A 474 4.92 0.57 23.43
N SER A 475 3.70 0.14 23.75
CA SER A 475 2.54 1.03 23.80
C SER A 475 2.69 2.13 24.85
N ILE A 476 3.17 1.79 26.07
CA ILE A 476 3.42 2.76 27.12
C ILE A 476 4.53 3.74 26.71
N ALA A 477 5.63 3.23 26.14
CA ALA A 477 6.74 4.05 25.65
C ALA A 477 6.29 5.04 24.55
N LEU A 478 5.50 4.57 23.58
CA LEU A 478 4.94 5.42 22.54
C LEU A 478 3.99 6.49 23.10
N LEU A 479 3.11 6.12 24.02
CA LEU A 479 2.21 7.09 24.66
C LEU A 479 2.98 8.11 25.53
N ALA A 480 4.09 7.73 26.14
CA ALA A 480 4.99 8.66 26.81
C ALA A 480 5.68 9.60 25.81
N LEU A 481 6.18 9.06 24.70
CA LEU A 481 6.77 9.83 23.60
C LEU A 481 5.76 10.83 22.98
N ARG A 482 4.50 10.42 22.83
CA ARG A 482 3.41 11.26 22.30
C ARG A 482 3.16 12.51 23.16
N ARG A 483 3.36 12.42 24.47
CA ARG A 483 3.22 13.56 25.41
C ARG A 483 4.42 14.48 25.39
N GLY A 484 5.58 13.96 25.03
CA GLY A 484 6.83 14.69 24.98
C GLY A 484 6.85 15.76 23.88
N PRO A 485 7.91 16.58 23.82
CA PRO A 485 8.06 17.60 22.79
C PRO A 485 8.10 17.00 21.39
N PHE A 486 8.73 15.86 21.21
CA PHE A 486 8.80 15.15 19.92
C PHE A 486 7.41 14.79 19.38
N GLY A 487 6.54 14.20 20.21
CA GLY A 487 5.18 13.82 19.79
C GLY A 487 4.31 15.04 19.47
N ARG A 488 4.49 16.15 20.17
CA ARG A 488 3.78 17.42 19.88
C ARG A 488 4.21 18.01 18.53
N VAL A 489 5.52 18.06 18.26
CA VAL A 489 6.06 18.53 16.97
C VAL A 489 5.58 17.65 15.83
N LEU A 490 5.56 16.33 16.03
CA LEU A 490 5.15 15.37 15.00
C LEU A 490 3.68 15.58 14.59
N VAL A 491 2.78 15.80 15.56
CA VAL A 491 1.37 16.07 15.27
C VAL A 491 1.17 17.46 14.66
N ALA A 492 1.87 18.47 15.16
CA ALA A 492 1.82 19.81 14.58
C ALA A 492 2.31 19.81 13.12
N ALA A 493 3.34 19.04 12.81
CA ALA A 493 3.86 18.86 11.45
C ALA A 493 2.86 18.20 10.51
N LYS A 494 2.03 17.25 11.01
CA LYS A 494 0.94 16.65 10.25
C LYS A 494 -0.09 17.68 9.83
N ASP A 495 -0.44 18.61 10.73
CA ASP A 495 -1.45 19.63 10.46
C ASP A 495 -0.90 20.73 9.54
N SER A 496 0.31 21.24 9.79
CA SER A 496 0.95 22.26 8.95
C SER A 496 2.48 22.24 9.07
N GLU A 497 3.15 21.66 8.09
CA GLU A 497 4.63 21.72 7.99
C GLU A 497 5.12 23.18 7.87
N ALA A 498 4.37 24.05 7.15
CA ALA A 498 4.74 25.44 6.96
C ALA A 498 4.72 26.21 8.29
N ALA A 499 3.68 26.04 9.11
CA ALA A 499 3.59 26.67 10.42
C ALA A 499 4.71 26.19 11.36
N CYS A 500 5.05 24.91 11.34
CA CYS A 500 6.17 24.40 12.12
C CYS A 500 7.53 25.01 11.68
N ALA A 501 7.72 25.17 10.37
CA ALA A 501 8.92 25.80 9.83
C ALA A 501 9.06 27.28 10.23
N THR A 502 7.94 28.05 10.24
CA THR A 502 7.97 29.45 10.70
C THR A 502 8.25 29.58 12.20
N LEU A 503 7.95 28.56 12.99
CA LEU A 503 8.30 28.46 14.41
C LEU A 503 9.74 27.98 14.66
N GLY A 504 10.55 27.77 13.59
CA GLY A 504 11.93 27.31 13.69
C GLY A 504 12.09 25.83 14.05
N LEU A 505 11.02 25.02 13.93
CA LEU A 505 11.08 23.59 14.25
C LEU A 505 11.79 22.81 13.11
N SER A 506 12.73 21.93 13.47
CA SER A 506 13.44 21.09 12.50
C SER A 506 12.58 19.91 12.06
N LEU A 507 11.90 20.05 10.92
CA LEU A 507 11.09 18.97 10.33
C LEU A 507 11.95 17.81 9.81
N THR A 508 13.17 18.11 9.35
CA THR A 508 14.11 17.11 8.85
C THR A 508 14.49 16.09 9.93
N THR A 509 14.91 16.57 11.10
CA THR A 509 15.28 15.71 12.23
C THR A 509 14.06 14.95 12.77
N THR A 510 12.89 15.59 12.78
CA THR A 510 11.64 14.94 13.23
C THR A 510 11.24 13.80 12.28
N LYS A 511 11.31 14.00 10.96
CA LYS A 511 11.05 12.95 9.96
C LYS A 511 12.06 11.82 10.08
N LEU A 512 13.35 12.13 10.10
CA LEU A 512 14.41 11.14 10.28
C LEU A 512 14.17 10.28 11.51
N ALA A 513 13.95 10.93 12.66
CA ALA A 513 13.76 10.24 13.93
C ALA A 513 12.52 9.32 13.95
N VAL A 514 11.38 9.77 13.39
CA VAL A 514 10.16 8.93 13.37
C VAL A 514 10.30 7.74 12.42
N PHE A 515 10.96 7.90 11.26
CA PHE A 515 11.22 6.79 10.35
C PHE A 515 12.17 5.76 10.98
N THR A 516 13.27 6.22 11.58
CA THR A 516 14.24 5.35 12.29
C THR A 516 13.57 4.59 13.42
N LEU A 517 12.77 5.29 14.25
CA LEU A 517 12.04 4.66 15.36
C LEU A 517 11.05 3.61 14.86
N SER A 518 10.25 3.96 13.86
CA SER A 518 9.25 3.07 13.27
C SER A 518 9.89 1.82 12.67
N ALA A 519 10.99 1.98 11.90
CA ALA A 519 11.73 0.87 11.33
C ALA A 519 12.39 -0.03 12.38
N ALA A 520 13.00 0.57 13.43
CA ALA A 520 13.59 -0.18 14.54
C ALA A 520 12.54 -1.02 15.29
N MET A 521 11.36 -0.43 15.54
CA MET A 521 10.24 -1.15 16.15
C MET A 521 9.75 -2.29 15.27
N ALA A 522 9.59 -2.05 13.95
CA ALA A 522 9.20 -3.08 13.00
C ALA A 522 10.26 -4.21 12.93
N GLY A 523 11.55 -3.88 12.99
CA GLY A 523 12.64 -4.85 13.05
C GLY A 523 12.55 -5.75 14.28
N ILE A 524 12.38 -5.19 15.47
CA ILE A 524 12.17 -5.98 16.71
C ILE A 524 10.91 -6.84 16.57
N ALA A 525 9.83 -6.29 16.06
CA ALA A 525 8.58 -7.02 15.85
C ALA A 525 8.76 -8.22 14.89
N GLY A 526 9.52 -8.04 13.80
CA GLY A 526 9.83 -9.10 12.84
C GLY A 526 10.73 -10.20 13.43
N ALA A 527 11.71 -9.85 14.25
CA ALA A 527 12.52 -10.81 14.99
C ALA A 527 11.66 -11.66 15.93
N LEU A 528 10.73 -11.03 16.64
CA LEU A 528 9.79 -11.71 17.55
C LEU A 528 8.73 -12.53 16.79
N PHE A 529 8.30 -12.07 15.61
CA PHE A 529 7.41 -12.81 14.73
C PHE A 529 8.06 -14.11 14.22
N GLY A 530 9.31 -14.02 13.71
CA GLY A 530 10.06 -15.21 13.32
C GLY A 530 10.26 -16.19 14.50
N ALA A 531 10.55 -15.67 15.69
CA ALA A 531 10.69 -16.48 16.91
C ALA A 531 9.35 -17.12 17.35
N ALA A 532 8.20 -16.48 17.06
CA ALA A 532 6.88 -17.06 17.34
C ALA A 532 6.57 -18.24 16.42
N GLN A 533 6.96 -18.16 15.15
CA GLN A 533 6.78 -19.22 14.16
C GLN A 533 7.85 -20.31 14.22
N ALA A 534 8.97 -20.06 14.90
CA ALA A 534 10.17 -20.90 14.95
C ALA A 534 10.91 -21.08 13.60
N VAL A 535 10.25 -20.83 12.49
CA VAL A 535 10.80 -20.82 11.13
C VAL A 535 10.24 -19.60 10.41
N ALA A 536 11.06 -18.88 9.67
CA ALA A 536 10.61 -17.75 8.87
C ALA A 536 11.29 -17.73 7.51
N GLY A 537 10.56 -17.31 6.49
CA GLY A 537 11.01 -17.19 5.12
C GLY A 537 10.84 -15.79 4.53
N GLY A 538 11.43 -15.57 3.36
CA GLY A 538 11.28 -14.29 2.65
C GLY A 538 9.82 -13.98 2.30
N THR A 539 9.03 -15.01 2.01
CA THR A 539 7.60 -14.92 1.66
C THR A 539 6.72 -14.39 2.80
N ASP A 540 7.14 -14.52 4.05
CA ASP A 540 6.41 -13.98 5.20
C ASP A 540 6.46 -12.45 5.30
N PHE A 541 7.35 -11.81 4.54
CA PHE A 541 7.64 -10.37 4.61
C PHE A 541 7.41 -9.65 3.28
N GLU A 542 6.65 -10.25 2.38
CA GLU A 542 6.36 -9.68 1.06
C GLU A 542 5.65 -8.31 1.13
N MET A 543 5.88 -7.50 0.11
CA MET A 543 5.26 -6.18 -0.02
C MET A 543 3.72 -6.25 -0.01
N PHE A 544 3.14 -7.29 -0.62
CA PHE A 544 1.69 -7.47 -0.65
C PHE A 544 1.11 -7.58 0.76
N GLU A 545 1.77 -8.32 1.64
CA GLU A 545 1.40 -8.44 3.05
C GLU A 545 1.59 -7.11 3.82
N SER A 546 2.53 -6.25 3.39
CA SER A 546 2.66 -4.89 3.94
C SER A 546 1.44 -4.00 3.62
N LEU A 547 0.76 -4.23 2.49
CA LEU A 547 -0.52 -3.56 2.20
C LEU A 547 -1.60 -3.99 3.21
N LEU A 548 -1.63 -5.27 3.56
CA LEU A 548 -2.55 -5.79 4.57
C LEU A 548 -2.33 -5.10 5.94
N ILE A 549 -1.07 -4.97 6.38
CA ILE A 549 -0.73 -4.27 7.62
C ILE A 549 -1.22 -2.82 7.62
N LEU A 550 -1.00 -2.10 6.53
CA LEU A 550 -1.50 -0.72 6.39
C LEU A 550 -3.03 -0.65 6.47
N ALA A 551 -3.72 -1.57 5.78
CA ALA A 551 -5.18 -1.66 5.77
C ALA A 551 -5.76 -1.91 7.17
N VAL A 552 -5.20 -2.88 7.88
CA VAL A 552 -5.65 -3.28 9.21
C VAL A 552 -5.44 -2.17 10.23
N VAL A 553 -4.28 -1.50 10.20
CA VAL A 553 -3.99 -0.35 11.07
C VAL A 553 -4.95 0.81 10.78
N ALA A 554 -5.28 1.04 9.51
CA ALA A 554 -6.23 2.07 9.13
C ALA A 554 -7.64 1.77 9.66
N ILE A 555 -8.14 0.52 9.55
CA ILE A 555 -9.44 0.08 10.10
C ILE A 555 -9.48 0.29 11.60
N GLY A 556 -8.46 -0.16 12.33
CA GLY A 556 -8.38 -0.02 13.79
C GLY A 556 -8.26 1.42 14.25
N GLY A 557 -7.81 2.31 13.35
CA GLY A 557 -7.49 3.71 13.66
C GLY A 557 -5.99 3.88 13.87
N ALA A 558 -5.29 4.39 12.86
CA ALA A 558 -3.83 4.51 12.83
C ALA A 558 -3.22 5.34 13.96
N SER A 559 -4.02 6.19 14.63
CA SER A 559 -3.55 7.07 15.71
C SER A 559 -3.55 6.44 17.10
N VAL A 560 -4.12 5.24 17.27
CA VAL A 560 -4.34 4.59 18.58
C VAL A 560 -3.64 3.24 18.68
N CYS A 561 -2.95 2.98 19.79
CA CYS A 561 -2.21 1.71 20.01
C CYS A 561 -3.15 0.50 20.06
N SER A 562 -4.39 0.67 20.58
CA SER A 562 -5.41 -0.40 20.56
C SER A 562 -5.86 -0.77 19.16
N GLY A 563 -5.79 0.16 18.17
CA GLY A 563 -6.02 -0.12 16.77
C GLY A 563 -4.98 -1.08 16.20
N ALA A 564 -3.71 -0.87 16.54
CA ALA A 564 -2.62 -1.76 16.16
C ALA A 564 -2.80 -3.18 16.77
N LEU A 565 -3.23 -3.26 18.05
CA LEU A 565 -3.53 -4.54 18.70
C LEU A 565 -4.68 -5.27 18.00
N ALA A 566 -5.81 -4.58 17.78
CA ALA A 566 -6.98 -5.16 17.12
C ALA A 566 -6.62 -5.64 15.71
N GLY A 567 -5.79 -4.86 15.01
CA GLY A 567 -5.29 -5.21 13.71
C GLY A 567 -4.45 -6.48 13.69
N GLY A 568 -3.45 -6.57 14.57
CA GLY A 568 -2.63 -7.77 14.68
C GLY A 568 -3.43 -9.01 15.05
N LEU A 569 -4.38 -8.87 15.99
CA LEU A 569 -5.28 -9.97 16.36
C LEU A 569 -6.17 -10.40 15.20
N ALA A 570 -6.66 -9.45 14.39
CA ALA A 570 -7.42 -9.77 13.19
C ALA A 570 -6.59 -10.63 12.22
N VAL A 571 -5.33 -10.28 11.99
CA VAL A 571 -4.42 -11.09 11.15
C VAL A 571 -4.17 -12.48 11.76
N GLY A 572 -4.02 -12.59 13.08
CA GLY A 572 -3.76 -13.88 13.74
C GLY A 572 -4.97 -14.84 13.76
N PHE A 573 -6.20 -14.33 13.83
CA PHE A 573 -7.38 -15.14 14.04
C PHE A 573 -8.30 -15.26 12.82
N VAL A 574 -8.29 -14.30 11.89
CA VAL A 574 -9.09 -14.43 10.67
C VAL A 574 -8.43 -15.45 9.74
N PRO A 575 -9.16 -16.47 9.27
CA PRO A 575 -8.61 -17.46 8.35
C PRO A 575 -8.09 -16.81 7.06
N GLY A 576 -6.91 -17.25 6.57
CA GLY A 576 -6.24 -16.63 5.43
C GLY A 576 -7.10 -16.52 4.17
N ASN A 577 -7.96 -17.53 3.90
CA ASN A 577 -8.89 -17.50 2.77
C ASN A 577 -10.00 -16.43 2.87
N ALA A 578 -10.30 -15.94 4.07
CA ALA A 578 -11.30 -14.89 4.29
C ALA A 578 -10.66 -13.54 4.62
N GLN A 579 -9.38 -13.54 5.02
CA GLN A 579 -8.67 -12.40 5.56
C GLN A 579 -8.66 -11.20 4.61
N ASP A 580 -8.27 -11.41 3.35
CA ASP A 580 -8.18 -10.36 2.35
C ASP A 580 -9.53 -9.70 2.07
N VAL A 581 -10.61 -10.50 2.01
CA VAL A 581 -11.96 -10.00 1.76
C VAL A 581 -12.47 -9.20 2.95
N PHE A 582 -12.34 -9.72 4.18
CA PHE A 582 -12.82 -9.02 5.38
C PHE A 582 -12.03 -7.74 5.65
N ILE A 583 -10.71 -7.79 5.55
CA ILE A 583 -9.86 -6.63 5.74
C ILE A 583 -10.07 -5.64 4.60
N GLY A 584 -10.14 -6.12 3.35
CA GLY A 584 -10.43 -5.29 2.19
C GLY A 584 -11.76 -4.55 2.33
N ALA A 585 -12.84 -5.25 2.65
CA ALA A 585 -14.15 -4.65 2.87
C ALA A 585 -14.17 -3.65 4.05
N GLY A 586 -13.54 -4.02 5.17
CA GLY A 586 -13.38 -3.14 6.33
C GLY A 586 -12.62 -1.86 6.00
N THR A 587 -11.57 -1.98 5.17
CA THR A 587 -10.78 -0.82 4.74
C THR A 587 -11.56 0.08 3.77
N VAL A 588 -12.36 -0.50 2.89
CA VAL A 588 -13.27 0.25 2.00
C VAL A 588 -14.28 1.06 2.81
N ALA A 589 -14.73 0.55 3.97
CA ALA A 589 -15.62 1.29 4.85
C ALA A 589 -15.01 2.59 5.42
N LEU A 590 -13.68 2.76 5.39
CA LEU A 590 -13.00 4.02 5.76
C LEU A 590 -13.35 5.19 4.84
N ALA A 591 -13.86 4.93 3.63
CA ALA A 591 -14.38 5.98 2.77
C ALA A 591 -15.52 6.77 3.47
N PHE A 592 -16.28 6.08 4.33
CA PHE A 592 -17.39 6.66 5.11
C PHE A 592 -16.98 7.05 6.54
N TYR A 593 -15.93 6.40 7.09
CA TYR A 593 -15.46 6.57 8.46
C TYR A 593 -13.94 6.73 8.50
N PRO A 594 -13.40 7.88 8.09
CA PRO A 594 -11.95 8.07 7.84
C PRO A 594 -11.04 7.93 9.06
N ASP A 595 -11.60 8.07 10.27
CA ASP A 595 -10.82 7.97 11.53
C ASP A 595 -10.63 6.53 12.03
N GLY A 596 -11.30 5.54 11.39
CA GLY A 596 -11.29 4.14 11.81
C GLY A 596 -12.33 3.81 12.88
N VAL A 597 -12.47 2.51 13.18
CA VAL A 597 -13.55 1.98 14.03
C VAL A 597 -13.35 2.34 15.51
N LEU A 598 -12.14 2.20 16.05
CA LEU A 598 -11.92 2.42 17.49
C LEU A 598 -11.98 3.88 17.92
N PRO A 599 -11.45 4.86 17.21
CA PRO A 599 -11.67 6.27 17.53
C PRO A 599 -13.14 6.65 17.56
N LEU A 600 -13.94 6.13 16.63
CA LEU A 600 -15.41 6.30 16.63
C LEU A 600 -16.06 5.67 17.87
N ALA A 601 -15.67 4.46 18.23
CA ALA A 601 -16.17 3.79 19.43
C ALA A 601 -15.83 4.60 20.69
N TYR A 602 -14.58 5.06 20.82
CA TYR A 602 -14.17 5.90 21.95
C TYR A 602 -14.95 7.21 22.04
N SER A 603 -15.17 7.88 20.92
CA SER A 603 -15.93 9.14 20.89
C SER A 603 -17.41 8.94 21.28
N ARG A 604 -18.02 7.80 20.90
CA ARG A 604 -19.39 7.45 21.30
C ARG A 604 -19.49 7.09 22.77
N VAL A 605 -18.57 6.27 23.27
CA VAL A 605 -18.49 5.88 24.69
C VAL A 605 -18.27 7.12 25.56
N ASN A 606 -17.33 7.98 25.19
CA ASN A 606 -17.06 9.21 25.94
C ASN A 606 -18.27 10.15 25.97
N ARG A 607 -18.99 10.30 24.85
CA ARG A 607 -20.26 11.09 24.84
C ARG A 607 -21.34 10.45 25.71
N TRP A 608 -21.45 9.13 25.72
CA TRP A 608 -22.41 8.43 26.57
C TRP A 608 -22.07 8.64 28.06
N TRP A 609 -20.78 8.48 28.45
CA TRP A 609 -20.34 8.73 29.82
C TRP A 609 -20.50 10.20 30.23
N SER A 610 -20.15 11.17 29.36
CA SER A 610 -20.33 12.59 29.67
C SER A 610 -21.81 12.95 29.77
N GLY A 611 -22.68 12.35 28.96
CA GLY A 611 -24.13 12.54 29.06
C GLY A 611 -24.77 11.97 30.34
N LEU A 612 -24.10 10.99 31.00
CA LEU A 612 -24.51 10.47 32.31
C LEU A 612 -24.04 11.34 33.48
N LEU A 613 -22.92 12.08 33.29
CA LEU A 613 -22.28 12.83 34.37
C LEU A 613 -22.58 14.36 34.33
N VAL A 614 -23.09 14.87 33.20
CA VAL A 614 -23.44 16.27 33.05
C VAL A 614 -24.97 16.43 33.19
N PRO A 615 -25.46 17.27 34.10
CA PRO A 615 -26.89 17.58 34.20
C PRO A 615 -27.43 18.08 32.84
N ARG A 616 -28.65 17.70 32.49
CA ARG A 616 -29.32 18.04 31.21
C ARG A 616 -29.46 19.54 30.92
N ASP A 617 -29.13 20.38 31.89
CA ASP A 617 -29.26 21.84 31.80
C ASP A 617 -27.95 22.57 31.43
N ALA A 618 -26.86 21.87 31.18
CA ALA A 618 -25.62 22.48 30.67
C ALA A 618 -25.79 22.80 29.18
N PRO A 619 -25.49 24.04 28.71
CA PRO A 619 -25.58 24.38 27.31
C PRO A 619 -24.65 23.46 26.49
N ASP A 620 -25.17 22.91 25.40
CA ASP A 620 -24.44 22.00 24.50
C ASP A 620 -23.15 22.72 24.03
N PRO A 621 -21.97 22.21 24.37
CA PRO A 621 -20.70 22.79 23.92
C PRO A 621 -20.61 22.87 22.38
N ALA A 622 -21.35 22.04 21.64
CA ALA A 622 -21.47 22.14 20.20
C ALA A 622 -22.29 23.34 19.73
N ALA A 623 -23.24 23.82 20.53
CA ALA A 623 -24.05 24.99 20.23
C ALA A 623 -23.29 26.33 20.39
N VAL A 624 -22.15 26.31 21.11
CA VAL A 624 -21.28 27.49 21.26
C VAL A 624 -20.37 27.68 20.04
N GLU A 625 -20.09 26.62 19.28
CA GLU A 625 -19.22 26.67 18.09
C GLU A 625 -19.93 27.09 16.80
N GLU A 626 -21.26 27.09 16.74
CA GLU A 626 -22.01 27.44 15.53
C GLU A 626 -22.39 28.92 15.41
N ARG A 627 -21.88 29.82 16.25
CA ARG A 627 -22.04 31.25 16.01
C ARG A 627 -20.87 31.82 15.19
N PRO A 628 -20.97 31.88 13.83
CA PRO A 628 -20.12 32.77 13.07
C PRO A 628 -20.50 34.16 13.48
N GLY A 629 -19.51 34.96 13.92
CA GLY A 629 -19.71 36.32 14.38
C GLY A 629 -20.57 37.13 13.43
N ARG A 630 -21.80 37.42 13.85
CA ARG A 630 -22.53 38.59 13.35
C ARG A 630 -21.76 39.81 13.85
N LEU A 631 -20.87 40.29 13.01
CA LEU A 631 -20.40 41.66 13.13
C LEU A 631 -21.65 42.53 13.07
N ALA A 632 -21.99 43.10 14.22
CA ALA A 632 -23.01 44.12 14.35
C ALA A 632 -22.66 45.29 13.41
N GLY A 633 -23.44 45.42 12.35
CA GLY A 633 -23.41 46.61 11.52
C GLY A 633 -23.79 47.82 12.36
N THR A 634 -22.81 48.62 12.71
CA THR A 634 -23.03 49.98 13.15
C THR A 634 -23.68 50.76 12.01
N ARG A 635 -24.97 51.05 12.14
CA ARG A 635 -25.60 52.12 11.40
C ARG A 635 -24.88 53.42 11.82
N ALA A 636 -24.19 54.02 10.89
CA ALA A 636 -23.88 55.46 10.96
C ALA A 636 -24.95 56.20 10.17
N ALA A 637 -25.51 57.19 10.81
CA ALA A 637 -26.42 58.15 10.28
C ALA A 637 -25.77 59.06 9.22
#